data_ca551af09fe8799ede9787d38f70e1af
#
_entry.id   ca551af09fe8799ede9787d38f70e1af
#
_cell.length_a   1.000
_cell.length_b   1.000
_cell.length_c   1.000
_cell.angle_alpha   90.00
_cell.angle_beta   90.00
_cell.angle_gamma   90.00
#
_symmetry.space_group_name_H-M   'P 1'
#
loop_
_entity.id
_entity.type
_entity.pdbx_description
1 polymer ?
#
loop_
_entity_poly.entity_id
_entity_poly.type
_entity_poly.pdbx_seq_one_letter_code
_entity_poly.pdbx_strand_id
1 'polypeptide(L)'
;MKVLKFGGTSVGSVESILSLKAIVEKEAQKQPVIIVVSALGGITDKLLATSQLALKGDEAWKEEFQAMVDRHHKMIDTIITDTRKRENLFKIVDSLFEQLRSIYFGVFLIHDLSKKTQDAIVSYGERLSSNIVATLVHGAKWFDSRDFIKTVQKNHKNTLDSELTNRLVRRTFSDLPRISLVPGFISMDRDTDEITNLGRGGSDYTAAIIAAALDADILEIWTDVDGFMTADPRVIKTAYTINELSYIEAMELCNFGAKVIYPPTIYPVCIKNIPIRVKNTFNPDAEGTIIKAKIANDSKPIKGISSINGTTLITVTGLSMVGVIGVNRRIFTALADNGISVFMVSQASSENSTSIGVRDQDSQAAVEVLNNEFAKEIETGAMFPMHAESGLATIAIVGENMKHTPGIAGKLFGTLGRSGISVIACAQGASETNISFVVDSKYLRKALNVIHDSFFLSEYKVLNLFVCGVGTVGGQLLEQIHDQYEELKRTKRLKLNVVGIASSKKAIFNRDGIDLTTYRELLEQAPLCNDNALRDEIISMNIFNSVFVDCTASKDVAQLYQSFLEHNISVIAANKIAASSSYDNYIRLKDTALARGVKFRYETNVGAGLPIIGTINDLRNSGDEILKIEAVLSGTLNFIFNEISADVPLSEAVRRAKEQGYSEPDPRIDLSGKDVIRKLVILAREAGYKVEKADVEKHLFIPDSFFEGTIDDFWKNLPQLDADFEERRKKLEAEGKRWRFVATFDHGKTNVALKEVDIRHPFHNLEGSNNVVSLTTERYREYPMLIQGYGAGASVTAAGVFANIMSIANI
;
A
#
# COMPACT_ATOMS: atom_id res chain seq x y z
N MET A 1 -12.19 -19.02 36.56
CA MET A 1 -13.16 -17.94 36.25
C MET A 1 -12.63 -17.06 35.13
N LYS A 2 -13.50 -16.40 34.38
CA LYS A 2 -13.11 -15.46 33.32
C LYS A 2 -13.51 -14.03 33.65
N VAL A 3 -12.71 -13.07 33.21
CA VAL A 3 -13.09 -11.66 33.17
C VAL A 3 -13.35 -11.26 31.71
N LEU A 4 -14.55 -10.74 31.45
CA LEU A 4 -14.97 -10.31 30.10
C LEU A 4 -15.14 -8.79 30.12
N LYS A 5 -14.38 -8.08 29.29
CA LYS A 5 -14.53 -6.63 29.14
C LYS A 5 -15.21 -6.31 27.82
N PHE A 6 -16.24 -5.47 27.84
CA PHE A 6 -16.92 -4.99 26.63
C PHE A 6 -16.69 -3.50 26.44
N GLY A 7 -16.13 -3.12 25.29
CA GLY A 7 -15.88 -1.73 24.92
C GLY A 7 -17.16 -0.95 24.59
N GLY A 8 -17.01 0.37 24.41
CA GLY A 8 -18.14 1.26 24.11
C GLY A 8 -18.89 0.89 22.82
N THR A 9 -18.20 0.40 21.79
CA THR A 9 -18.82 -0.13 20.56
C THR A 9 -19.63 -1.40 20.81
N SER A 10 -19.17 -2.24 21.71
CA SER A 10 -19.83 -3.50 22.11
C SER A 10 -21.09 -3.30 22.96
N VAL A 11 -21.30 -2.11 23.51
CA VAL A 11 -22.51 -1.71 24.25
C VAL A 11 -23.23 -0.53 23.60
N GLY A 12 -22.81 -0.11 22.39
CA GLY A 12 -23.25 1.13 21.73
C GLY A 12 -24.58 1.05 21.00
N SER A 13 -25.05 -0.13 20.65
CA SER A 13 -26.27 -0.37 19.89
C SER A 13 -27.08 -1.53 20.47
N VAL A 14 -28.34 -1.64 20.06
CA VAL A 14 -29.23 -2.77 20.44
C VAL A 14 -28.62 -4.12 20.02
N GLU A 15 -28.12 -4.20 18.80
CA GLU A 15 -27.50 -5.39 18.24
C GLU A 15 -26.27 -5.83 19.04
N SER A 16 -25.37 -4.89 19.34
CA SER A 16 -24.14 -5.19 20.09
C SER A 16 -24.44 -5.65 21.53
N ILE A 17 -25.43 -5.04 22.19
CA ILE A 17 -25.84 -5.43 23.56
C ILE A 17 -26.51 -6.82 23.58
N LEU A 18 -27.29 -7.18 22.57
CA LEU A 18 -27.87 -8.51 22.45
C LEU A 18 -26.79 -9.56 22.16
N SER A 19 -25.79 -9.24 21.35
CA SER A 19 -24.61 -10.09 21.15
C SER A 19 -23.83 -10.29 22.45
N LEU A 20 -23.60 -9.21 23.22
CA LEU A 20 -22.99 -9.28 24.55
C LEU A 20 -23.76 -10.26 25.45
N LYS A 21 -25.10 -10.14 25.52
CA LYS A 21 -25.94 -11.04 26.31
C LYS A 21 -25.69 -12.50 25.91
N ALA A 22 -25.78 -12.82 24.65
CA ALA A 22 -25.59 -14.18 24.15
C ALA A 22 -24.17 -14.73 24.48
N ILE A 23 -23.14 -13.93 24.34
CA ILE A 23 -21.75 -14.27 24.66
C ILE A 23 -21.64 -14.60 26.16
N VAL A 24 -22.14 -13.70 27.01
CA VAL A 24 -22.07 -13.84 28.46
C VAL A 24 -22.82 -15.07 28.94
N GLU A 25 -24.07 -15.28 28.50
CA GLU A 25 -24.86 -16.43 28.88
C GLU A 25 -24.21 -17.75 28.43
N LYS A 26 -23.59 -17.79 27.25
CA LYS A 26 -22.83 -18.97 26.74
C LYS A 26 -21.60 -19.27 27.62
N GLU A 27 -20.82 -18.25 27.96
CA GLU A 27 -19.62 -18.44 28.80
C GLU A 27 -19.98 -18.74 30.27
N ALA A 28 -21.05 -18.13 30.79
CA ALA A 28 -21.52 -18.37 32.13
C ALA A 28 -22.05 -19.81 32.36
N GLN A 29 -22.43 -20.52 31.31
CA GLN A 29 -22.75 -21.96 31.43
C GLN A 29 -21.52 -22.79 31.81
N LYS A 30 -20.33 -22.39 31.38
CA LYS A 30 -19.10 -23.15 31.61
C LYS A 30 -18.46 -22.86 32.97
N GLN A 31 -18.36 -21.57 33.33
CA GLN A 31 -17.67 -21.10 34.55
C GLN A 31 -18.19 -19.74 35.00
N PRO A 32 -17.93 -19.33 36.27
CA PRO A 32 -18.23 -17.97 36.71
C PRO A 32 -17.55 -16.90 35.85
N VAL A 33 -18.29 -15.82 35.55
CA VAL A 33 -17.80 -14.71 34.75
C VAL A 33 -17.99 -13.38 35.46
N ILE A 34 -16.98 -12.50 35.36
CA ILE A 34 -17.07 -11.10 35.76
C ILE A 34 -17.07 -10.25 34.49
N ILE A 35 -18.08 -9.42 34.32
CA ILE A 35 -18.28 -8.58 33.16
C ILE A 35 -17.92 -7.16 33.53
N VAL A 36 -17.03 -6.53 32.76
CA VAL A 36 -16.71 -5.10 32.88
C VAL A 36 -17.21 -4.38 31.63
N VAL A 37 -18.06 -3.39 31.81
CA VAL A 37 -18.63 -2.63 30.70
C VAL A 37 -18.18 -1.19 30.69
N SER A 38 -17.97 -0.63 29.49
CA SER A 38 -17.77 0.81 29.25
C SER A 38 -19.10 1.56 29.14
N ALA A 39 -19.06 2.86 29.10
CA ALA A 39 -20.20 3.69 28.69
C ALA A 39 -20.68 3.30 27.27
N LEU A 40 -21.94 3.58 26.96
CA LEU A 40 -22.45 3.42 25.58
C LEU A 40 -21.59 4.23 24.61
N GLY A 41 -21.30 3.69 23.45
CA GLY A 41 -20.40 4.30 22.47
C GLY A 41 -20.71 5.79 22.18
N GLY A 42 -19.72 6.66 22.37
CA GLY A 42 -19.80 8.10 22.20
C GLY A 42 -20.44 8.88 23.37
N ILE A 43 -20.94 8.21 24.42
CA ILE A 43 -21.56 8.90 25.57
C ILE A 43 -20.51 9.66 26.40
N THR A 44 -19.33 9.12 26.61
CA THR A 44 -18.27 9.81 27.37
C THR A 44 -17.89 11.14 26.72
N ASP A 45 -17.75 11.16 25.39
CA ASP A 45 -17.47 12.41 24.64
C ASP A 45 -18.63 13.40 24.74
N LYS A 46 -19.88 12.91 24.65
CA LYS A 46 -21.07 13.75 24.83
C LYS A 46 -21.16 14.34 26.25
N LEU A 47 -20.89 13.56 27.29
CA LEU A 47 -20.85 14.02 28.66
C LEU A 47 -19.85 15.18 28.84
N LEU A 48 -18.67 15.04 28.27
CA LEU A 48 -17.63 16.06 28.27
C LEU A 48 -18.04 17.31 27.46
N ALA A 49 -18.54 17.13 26.24
CA ALA A 49 -18.98 18.24 25.40
C ALA A 49 -20.12 19.02 26.04
N THR A 50 -21.11 18.36 26.62
CA THR A 50 -22.22 18.99 27.36
C THR A 50 -21.72 19.75 28.58
N SER A 51 -20.71 19.23 29.30
CA SER A 51 -20.10 19.94 30.42
C SER A 51 -19.41 21.25 30.01
N GLN A 52 -18.81 21.27 28.81
CA GLN A 52 -18.19 22.48 28.25
C GLN A 52 -19.23 23.53 27.81
N LEU A 53 -20.38 23.08 27.29
CA LEU A 53 -21.49 23.99 27.00
C LEU A 53 -22.02 24.64 28.31
N ALA A 54 -22.26 23.82 29.33
CA ALA A 54 -22.67 24.32 30.65
C ALA A 54 -21.65 25.32 31.26
N LEU A 55 -20.35 25.03 31.18
CA LEU A 55 -19.26 25.89 31.61
C LEU A 55 -19.30 27.27 30.93
N LYS A 56 -19.63 27.31 29.65
CA LYS A 56 -19.73 28.55 28.86
C LYS A 56 -21.02 29.32 29.09
N GLY A 57 -21.97 28.81 29.88
CA GLY A 57 -23.29 29.40 30.06
C GLY A 57 -24.18 29.23 28.82
N ASP A 58 -23.92 28.25 27.96
CA ASP A 58 -24.69 27.98 26.74
C ASP A 58 -25.88 27.06 27.07
N GLU A 59 -27.10 27.56 26.89
CA GLU A 59 -28.37 26.83 27.11
C GLU A 59 -28.50 25.55 26.29
N ALA A 60 -27.74 25.39 25.19
CA ALA A 60 -27.71 24.19 24.35
C ALA A 60 -27.33 22.90 25.11
N TRP A 61 -26.69 23.02 26.28
CA TRP A 61 -26.43 21.89 27.15
C TRP A 61 -27.70 21.09 27.51
N LYS A 62 -28.86 21.74 27.59
CA LYS A 62 -30.15 21.10 27.94
C LYS A 62 -30.61 20.18 26.83
N GLU A 63 -30.46 20.61 25.57
CA GLU A 63 -30.82 19.79 24.39
C GLU A 63 -29.92 18.57 24.24
N GLU A 64 -28.61 18.76 24.39
CA GLU A 64 -27.65 17.67 24.36
C GLU A 64 -27.85 16.68 25.51
N PHE A 65 -28.18 17.19 26.71
CA PHE A 65 -28.53 16.33 27.83
C PHE A 65 -29.79 15.50 27.52
N GLN A 66 -30.87 16.13 27.02
CA GLN A 66 -32.10 15.43 26.70
C GLN A 66 -31.87 14.36 25.62
N ALA A 67 -31.05 14.66 24.62
CA ALA A 67 -30.69 13.66 23.59
C ALA A 67 -29.98 12.42 24.19
N MET A 68 -29.16 12.59 25.24
CA MET A 68 -28.57 11.46 25.97
C MET A 68 -29.62 10.66 26.73
N VAL A 69 -30.59 11.31 27.39
CA VAL A 69 -31.70 10.66 28.09
C VAL A 69 -32.52 9.82 27.08
N ASP A 70 -32.96 10.44 26.00
CA ASP A 70 -33.78 9.80 24.96
C ASP A 70 -33.10 8.57 24.36
N ARG A 71 -31.80 8.65 24.12
CA ARG A 71 -31.03 7.51 23.62
C ARG A 71 -31.03 6.33 24.56
N HIS A 72 -30.85 6.57 25.87
CA HIS A 72 -30.86 5.51 26.88
C HIS A 72 -32.27 4.92 27.06
N HIS A 73 -33.30 5.77 27.10
CA HIS A 73 -34.68 5.33 27.19
C HIS A 73 -35.09 4.46 25.99
N LYS A 74 -34.76 4.92 24.76
CA LYS A 74 -35.04 4.14 23.54
C LYS A 74 -34.33 2.78 23.56
N MET A 75 -33.08 2.74 24.05
CA MET A 75 -32.33 1.49 24.21
C MET A 75 -33.06 0.54 25.17
N ILE A 76 -33.44 1.03 26.35
CA ILE A 76 -34.13 0.25 27.38
C ILE A 76 -35.46 -0.30 26.87
N ASP A 77 -36.28 0.54 26.22
CA ASP A 77 -37.58 0.13 25.66
C ASP A 77 -37.43 -0.99 24.63
N THR A 78 -36.35 -0.94 23.86
CA THR A 78 -36.14 -1.92 22.79
C THR A 78 -35.63 -3.26 23.32
N ILE A 79 -34.73 -3.27 24.35
CA ILE A 79 -34.05 -4.49 24.78
C ILE A 79 -34.70 -5.18 26.00
N ILE A 80 -35.44 -4.44 26.83
CA ILE A 80 -36.05 -4.99 28.06
C ILE A 80 -37.53 -5.27 27.80
N THR A 81 -37.89 -6.51 27.53
CA THR A 81 -39.26 -6.93 27.24
C THR A 81 -40.12 -7.14 28.48
N ASP A 82 -39.54 -7.45 29.64
CA ASP A 82 -40.22 -7.60 30.92
C ASP A 82 -40.62 -6.21 31.47
N THR A 83 -41.91 -5.94 31.53
CA THR A 83 -42.46 -4.62 31.95
C THR A 83 -42.01 -4.23 33.35
N ARG A 84 -42.01 -5.18 34.31
CA ARG A 84 -41.65 -4.91 35.70
C ARG A 84 -40.17 -4.56 35.85
N LYS A 85 -39.31 -5.32 35.13
CA LYS A 85 -37.87 -5.03 35.09
C LYS A 85 -37.59 -3.70 34.42
N ARG A 86 -38.30 -3.41 33.32
CA ARG A 86 -38.16 -2.16 32.57
C ARG A 86 -38.54 -0.94 33.42
N GLU A 87 -39.68 -0.99 34.13
CA GLU A 87 -40.10 0.09 35.02
C GLU A 87 -39.10 0.34 36.14
N ASN A 88 -38.57 -0.74 36.76
CA ASN A 88 -37.59 -0.61 37.82
C ASN A 88 -36.25 0.00 37.25
N LEU A 89 -35.85 -0.39 36.04
CA LEU A 89 -34.66 0.14 35.42
C LEU A 89 -34.82 1.62 35.07
N PHE A 90 -36.00 2.05 34.58
CA PHE A 90 -36.28 3.46 34.35
C PHE A 90 -36.13 4.31 35.65
N LYS A 91 -36.65 3.85 36.78
CA LYS A 91 -36.48 4.53 38.04
C LYS A 91 -34.99 4.73 38.40
N ILE A 92 -34.14 3.75 38.16
CA ILE A 92 -32.69 3.83 38.44
C ILE A 92 -32.03 4.83 37.49
N VAL A 93 -32.31 4.70 36.20
CA VAL A 93 -31.70 5.51 35.14
C VAL A 93 -32.14 6.96 35.24
N ASP A 94 -33.44 7.23 35.50
CA ASP A 94 -33.94 8.57 35.67
C ASP A 94 -33.35 9.25 36.91
N SER A 95 -33.18 8.50 38.01
CA SER A 95 -32.49 9.02 39.20
C SER A 95 -31.03 9.40 38.91
N LEU A 96 -30.32 8.62 38.09
CA LEU A 96 -28.96 8.95 37.69
C LEU A 96 -28.92 10.20 36.81
N PHE A 97 -29.87 10.33 35.88
CA PHE A 97 -29.96 11.51 35.01
C PHE A 97 -30.32 12.76 35.79
N GLU A 98 -31.23 12.69 36.79
CA GLU A 98 -31.55 13.85 37.61
C GLU A 98 -30.35 14.30 38.46
N GLN A 99 -29.56 13.39 38.98
CA GLN A 99 -28.30 13.73 39.65
C GLN A 99 -27.34 14.42 38.70
N LEU A 100 -27.13 13.86 37.49
CA LEU A 100 -26.28 14.44 36.48
C LEU A 100 -26.74 15.82 36.01
N ARG A 101 -28.05 15.99 35.82
CA ARG A 101 -28.68 17.28 35.49
C ARG A 101 -28.39 18.33 36.53
N SER A 102 -28.47 17.98 37.84
CA SER A 102 -28.16 18.88 38.93
C SER A 102 -26.70 19.33 38.90
N ILE A 103 -25.77 18.46 38.52
CA ILE A 103 -24.35 18.80 38.38
C ILE A 103 -24.15 19.78 37.22
N TYR A 104 -24.74 19.50 36.03
CA TYR A 104 -24.65 20.39 34.88
C TYR A 104 -25.24 21.78 35.19
N PHE A 105 -26.40 21.79 35.88
CA PHE A 105 -27.04 23.03 36.29
C PHE A 105 -26.14 23.84 37.25
N GLY A 106 -25.48 23.18 38.20
CA GLY A 106 -24.48 23.80 39.06
C GLY A 106 -23.32 24.41 38.28
N VAL A 107 -22.72 23.65 37.34
CA VAL A 107 -21.65 24.15 36.46
C VAL A 107 -22.11 25.33 35.61
N PHE A 108 -23.34 25.29 35.08
CA PHE A 108 -23.96 26.34 34.29
C PHE A 108 -24.13 27.65 35.11
N LEU A 109 -24.50 27.54 36.37
CA LEU A 109 -24.70 28.71 37.23
C LEU A 109 -23.40 29.37 37.74
N ILE A 110 -22.40 28.54 38.08
CA ILE A 110 -21.15 29.03 38.67
C ILE A 110 -20.04 29.27 37.64
N HIS A 111 -20.21 28.82 36.38
CA HIS A 111 -19.23 28.92 35.32
C HIS A 111 -17.84 28.34 35.69
N ASP A 112 -17.83 27.29 36.52
CA ASP A 112 -16.62 26.57 36.91
C ASP A 112 -16.78 25.06 36.73
N LEU A 113 -15.73 24.41 36.20
CA LEU A 113 -15.68 22.98 35.98
C LEU A 113 -14.34 22.43 36.49
N SER A 114 -14.28 22.12 37.75
CA SER A 114 -13.11 21.50 38.35
C SER A 114 -12.89 20.10 37.79
N LYS A 115 -11.64 19.61 37.85
CA LYS A 115 -11.30 18.24 37.49
C LYS A 115 -12.14 17.19 38.21
N LYS A 116 -12.38 17.40 39.51
CA LYS A 116 -13.25 16.58 40.33
C LYS A 116 -14.69 16.53 39.79
N THR A 117 -15.25 17.67 39.44
CA THR A 117 -16.61 17.75 38.86
C THR A 117 -16.67 17.04 37.52
N GLN A 118 -15.64 17.20 36.70
CA GLN A 118 -15.52 16.50 35.39
C GLN A 118 -15.45 14.99 35.57
N ASP A 119 -14.63 14.48 36.52
CA ASP A 119 -14.51 13.05 36.81
C ASP A 119 -15.85 12.48 37.33
N ALA A 120 -16.59 13.22 38.12
CA ALA A 120 -17.94 12.85 38.57
C ALA A 120 -18.91 12.77 37.40
N ILE A 121 -18.94 13.75 36.46
CA ILE A 121 -19.81 13.77 35.29
C ILE A 121 -19.55 12.55 34.42
N VAL A 122 -18.30 12.28 34.05
CA VAL A 122 -18.01 11.16 33.14
C VAL A 122 -18.34 9.80 33.74
N SER A 123 -18.33 9.67 35.09
CA SER A 123 -18.69 8.42 35.76
C SER A 123 -20.12 7.93 35.48
N TYR A 124 -21.02 8.84 35.10
CA TYR A 124 -22.41 8.46 34.80
C TYR A 124 -22.54 7.60 33.57
N GLY A 125 -21.61 7.68 32.60
CA GLY A 125 -21.63 6.86 31.41
C GLY A 125 -21.62 5.36 31.73
N GLU A 126 -20.66 4.90 32.50
CA GLU A 126 -20.53 3.51 32.91
C GLU A 126 -21.59 3.09 33.95
N ARG A 127 -22.02 3.99 34.83
CA ARG A 127 -23.10 3.71 35.77
C ARG A 127 -24.44 3.47 35.08
N LEU A 128 -24.74 4.22 34.02
CA LEU A 128 -25.94 4.04 33.19
C LEU A 128 -25.85 2.72 32.41
N SER A 129 -24.80 2.52 31.64
CA SER A 129 -24.64 1.32 30.80
C SER A 129 -24.61 0.02 31.60
N SER A 130 -23.92 0.02 32.73
CA SER A 130 -23.81 -1.18 33.58
C SER A 130 -25.14 -1.60 34.19
N ASN A 131 -26.01 -0.65 34.61
CA ASN A 131 -27.35 -0.96 35.11
C ASN A 131 -28.27 -1.56 34.01
N ILE A 132 -28.15 -1.02 32.78
CA ILE A 132 -28.89 -1.53 31.61
C ILE A 132 -28.49 -2.98 31.32
N VAL A 133 -27.19 -3.25 31.23
CA VAL A 133 -26.68 -4.59 30.93
C VAL A 133 -26.96 -5.56 32.07
N ALA A 134 -26.85 -5.15 33.34
CA ALA A 134 -27.16 -6.00 34.50
C ALA A 134 -28.65 -6.43 34.52
N THR A 135 -29.57 -5.57 34.10
CA THR A 135 -31.01 -5.88 34.04
C THR A 135 -31.31 -6.81 32.85
N LEU A 136 -30.58 -6.70 31.75
CA LEU A 136 -30.75 -7.50 30.53
C LEU A 136 -30.22 -8.93 30.70
N VAL A 137 -29.08 -9.12 31.35
CA VAL A 137 -28.41 -10.42 31.49
C VAL A 137 -29.04 -11.20 32.66
N HIS A 138 -29.59 -12.38 32.37
CA HIS A 138 -30.29 -13.14 33.38
C HIS A 138 -29.35 -13.62 34.50
N GLY A 139 -29.73 -13.34 35.76
CA GLY A 139 -28.96 -13.75 36.93
C GLY A 139 -27.68 -12.93 37.18
N ALA A 140 -27.46 -11.81 36.46
CA ALA A 140 -26.35 -10.93 36.72
C ALA A 140 -26.53 -10.16 38.04
N LYS A 141 -25.47 -10.16 38.87
CA LYS A 141 -25.41 -9.32 40.09
C LYS A 141 -24.51 -8.09 39.81
N TRP A 142 -25.06 -6.91 40.01
CA TRP A 142 -24.35 -5.67 39.83
C TRP A 142 -23.50 -5.30 41.06
N PHE A 143 -22.28 -4.84 40.83
CA PHE A 143 -21.34 -4.38 41.84
C PHE A 143 -20.80 -3.00 41.46
N ASP A 144 -20.73 -2.06 42.40
CA ASP A 144 -20.18 -0.74 42.16
C ASP A 144 -18.63 -0.79 42.24
N SER A 145 -17.94 -0.46 41.14
CA SER A 145 -16.48 -0.46 41.16
C SER A 145 -15.86 0.55 42.11
N ARG A 146 -16.59 1.62 42.49
CA ARG A 146 -16.15 2.64 43.48
C ARG A 146 -15.93 2.04 44.85
N ASP A 147 -16.60 0.97 45.20
CA ASP A 147 -16.47 0.31 46.48
C ASP A 147 -15.11 -0.36 46.67
N PHE A 148 -14.51 -0.83 45.58
CA PHE A 148 -13.30 -1.65 45.65
C PHE A 148 -12.15 -1.19 44.71
N ILE A 149 -12.37 -0.30 43.76
CA ILE A 149 -11.27 0.31 42.96
C ILE A 149 -10.92 1.65 43.62
N LYS A 150 -9.76 1.68 44.27
CA LYS A 150 -9.32 2.87 45.04
C LYS A 150 -8.12 3.52 44.38
N THR A 151 -8.14 4.86 44.35
CA THR A 151 -7.03 5.68 43.84
C THR A 151 -6.48 6.57 44.98
N VAL A 152 -5.29 7.09 44.73
CA VAL A 152 -4.62 8.08 45.52
C VAL A 152 -4.01 9.16 44.62
N GLN A 153 -4.07 10.40 45.00
CA GLN A 153 -3.47 11.49 44.25
C GLN A 153 -1.95 11.52 44.42
N LYS A 154 -1.21 11.34 43.30
CA LYS A 154 0.24 11.50 43.25
C LYS A 154 0.60 12.41 42.09
N ASN A 155 1.41 13.46 42.34
CA ASN A 155 1.85 14.40 41.28
C ASN A 155 0.68 14.90 40.41
N HIS A 156 -0.41 15.33 41.03
CA HIS A 156 -1.65 15.80 40.40
C HIS A 156 -2.35 14.77 39.46
N LYS A 157 -2.00 13.48 39.58
CA LYS A 157 -2.65 12.39 38.83
C LYS A 157 -3.26 11.38 39.77
N ASN A 158 -4.46 10.89 39.45
CA ASN A 158 -5.08 9.78 40.13
C ASN A 158 -4.31 8.48 39.80
N THR A 159 -3.72 7.87 40.80
CA THR A 159 -2.93 6.63 40.68
C THR A 159 -3.62 5.52 41.46
N LEU A 160 -3.67 4.32 40.89
CA LEU A 160 -4.26 3.14 41.56
C LEU A 160 -3.52 2.84 42.88
N ASP A 161 -4.28 2.71 44.00
CA ASP A 161 -3.80 2.04 45.19
C ASP A 161 -3.97 0.51 45.01
N SER A 162 -2.93 -0.12 44.47
CA SER A 162 -2.97 -1.51 44.11
C SER A 162 -3.16 -2.47 45.28
N GLU A 163 -2.59 -2.13 46.45
CA GLU A 163 -2.66 -2.97 47.66
C GLU A 163 -4.08 -2.97 48.24
N LEU A 164 -4.63 -1.79 48.48
CA LEU A 164 -5.97 -1.64 48.99
C LEU A 164 -7.01 -2.21 48.00
N THR A 165 -6.89 -1.88 46.73
CA THR A 165 -7.78 -2.35 45.69
C THR A 165 -7.79 -3.90 45.59
N ASN A 166 -6.64 -4.54 45.54
CA ASN A 166 -6.55 -6.00 45.47
C ASN A 166 -7.21 -6.66 46.69
N ARG A 167 -7.00 -6.11 47.88
CA ARG A 167 -7.63 -6.63 49.09
C ARG A 167 -9.17 -6.47 49.05
N LEU A 168 -9.67 -5.33 48.60
CA LEU A 168 -11.10 -5.07 48.51
C LEU A 168 -11.76 -5.90 47.42
N VAL A 169 -11.13 -6.07 46.25
CA VAL A 169 -11.61 -6.94 45.16
C VAL A 169 -11.75 -8.39 45.66
N ARG A 170 -10.73 -8.95 46.32
CA ARG A 170 -10.78 -10.28 46.87
C ARG A 170 -11.89 -10.45 47.90
N ARG A 171 -12.12 -9.43 48.73
CA ARG A 171 -13.21 -9.42 49.73
C ARG A 171 -14.59 -9.37 49.05
N THR A 172 -14.77 -8.50 48.03
CA THR A 172 -16.04 -8.31 47.33
C THR A 172 -16.49 -9.54 46.60
N PHE A 173 -15.52 -10.25 45.97
CA PHE A 173 -15.77 -11.47 45.20
C PHE A 173 -15.39 -12.76 45.91
N SER A 174 -15.34 -12.74 47.25
CA SER A 174 -15.09 -13.98 48.04
C SER A 174 -16.19 -15.04 47.86
N ASP A 175 -17.46 -14.61 47.74
CA ASP A 175 -18.60 -15.43 47.29
C ASP A 175 -18.98 -15.01 45.86
N LEU A 176 -18.30 -15.63 44.87
CA LEU A 176 -18.39 -15.25 43.47
C LEU A 176 -19.72 -15.69 42.83
N PRO A 177 -20.64 -14.79 42.48
CA PRO A 177 -21.82 -15.10 41.72
C PRO A 177 -21.51 -15.73 40.37
N ARG A 178 -22.47 -16.45 39.80
CA ARG A 178 -22.29 -17.04 38.46
C ARG A 178 -21.98 -15.97 37.39
N ILE A 179 -22.66 -14.81 37.49
CA ILE A 179 -22.47 -13.67 36.65
C ILE A 179 -22.37 -12.42 37.54
N SER A 180 -21.23 -11.74 37.50
CA SER A 180 -21.00 -10.45 38.17
C SER A 180 -20.83 -9.38 37.13
N LEU A 181 -21.45 -8.20 37.31
CA LEU A 181 -21.35 -7.09 36.40
C LEU A 181 -20.80 -5.86 37.13
N VAL A 182 -19.80 -5.22 36.51
CA VAL A 182 -19.04 -4.11 37.08
C VAL A 182 -18.98 -2.95 36.08
N PRO A 183 -19.27 -1.71 36.45
CA PRO A 183 -18.92 -0.55 35.65
C PRO A 183 -17.41 -0.40 35.60
N GLY A 184 -16.85 -0.29 34.38
CA GLY A 184 -15.42 -0.03 34.19
C GLY A 184 -15.04 1.44 34.40
N PHE A 185 -13.78 1.82 34.26
CA PHE A 185 -13.26 3.18 34.23
C PHE A 185 -13.34 3.93 35.57
N ILE A 186 -14.44 3.83 36.32
CA ILE A 186 -14.70 4.61 37.50
C ILE A 186 -14.04 4.03 38.75
N SER A 187 -13.60 4.92 39.65
CA SER A 187 -12.93 4.62 40.91
C SER A 187 -13.28 5.64 41.96
N MET A 188 -12.71 5.49 43.12
CA MET A 188 -12.91 6.43 44.24
C MET A 188 -11.58 6.70 44.94
N ASP A 189 -11.31 7.96 45.24
CA ASP A 189 -10.15 8.33 46.05
C ASP A 189 -10.29 7.73 47.45
N ARG A 190 -9.22 7.12 47.97
CA ARG A 190 -9.26 6.43 49.28
C ARG A 190 -9.32 7.33 50.45
N ASP A 191 -8.80 8.57 50.31
CA ASP A 191 -8.62 9.51 51.41
C ASP A 191 -9.76 10.54 51.49
N THR A 192 -10.35 10.87 50.34
CA THR A 192 -11.38 11.94 50.24
C THR A 192 -12.78 11.40 49.90
N ASP A 193 -12.90 10.11 49.55
CA ASP A 193 -14.15 9.49 49.03
C ASP A 193 -14.73 10.22 47.80
N GLU A 194 -13.87 10.93 47.06
CA GLU A 194 -14.25 11.60 45.83
C GLU A 194 -14.24 10.61 44.65
N ILE A 195 -15.19 10.81 43.72
CA ILE A 195 -15.24 10.02 42.48
C ILE A 195 -14.04 10.39 41.63
N THR A 196 -13.28 9.39 41.22
CA THR A 196 -12.16 9.50 40.34
C THR A 196 -12.32 8.56 39.16
N ASN A 197 -11.41 8.60 38.19
CA ASN A 197 -11.38 7.67 37.10
C ASN A 197 -9.95 7.18 36.80
N LEU A 198 -9.84 6.07 36.08
CA LEU A 198 -8.57 5.44 35.74
C LEU A 198 -7.93 5.99 34.44
N GLY A 199 -8.51 7.06 33.87
CA GLY A 199 -8.01 7.68 32.65
C GLY A 199 -8.29 6.87 31.39
N ARG A 200 -7.54 7.15 30.33
CA ARG A 200 -7.71 6.50 29.03
C ARG A 200 -7.57 4.99 29.14
N GLY A 201 -8.48 4.23 28.52
CA GLY A 201 -8.52 2.77 28.62
C GLY A 201 -8.96 2.24 30.00
N GLY A 202 -9.56 3.10 30.83
CA GLY A 202 -9.88 2.78 32.23
C GLY A 202 -10.76 1.54 32.40
N SER A 203 -11.66 1.24 31.46
CA SER A 203 -12.47 0.01 31.53
C SER A 203 -11.64 -1.26 31.27
N ASP A 204 -10.66 -1.19 30.36
CA ASP A 204 -9.69 -2.29 30.18
C ASP A 204 -8.84 -2.48 31.43
N TYR A 205 -8.44 -1.33 32.03
CA TYR A 205 -7.65 -1.34 33.26
C TYR A 205 -8.44 -1.92 34.44
N THR A 206 -9.71 -1.53 34.61
CA THR A 206 -10.60 -2.14 35.63
C THR A 206 -10.67 -3.66 35.48
N ALA A 207 -10.86 -4.15 34.25
CA ALA A 207 -10.92 -5.57 33.97
C ALA A 207 -9.60 -6.31 34.27
N ALA A 208 -8.47 -5.69 33.91
CA ALA A 208 -7.14 -6.24 34.18
C ALA A 208 -6.82 -6.26 35.68
N ILE A 209 -7.21 -5.23 36.42
CA ILE A 209 -7.05 -5.16 37.89
C ILE A 209 -7.86 -6.29 38.55
N ILE A 210 -9.12 -6.45 38.20
CA ILE A 210 -9.98 -7.51 38.74
C ILE A 210 -9.41 -8.90 38.38
N ALA A 211 -9.03 -9.10 37.10
CA ALA A 211 -8.44 -10.37 36.66
C ALA A 211 -7.16 -10.70 37.43
N ALA A 212 -6.29 -9.73 37.63
CA ALA A 212 -5.03 -9.92 38.38
C ALA A 212 -5.27 -10.15 39.89
N ALA A 213 -6.22 -9.43 40.49
CA ALA A 213 -6.52 -9.57 41.92
C ALA A 213 -7.12 -10.93 42.25
N LEU A 214 -7.90 -11.53 41.34
CA LEU A 214 -8.59 -12.81 41.53
C LEU A 214 -7.90 -13.99 40.86
N ASP A 215 -6.72 -13.80 40.31
CA ASP A 215 -5.95 -14.80 39.58
C ASP A 215 -6.83 -15.52 38.52
N ALA A 216 -7.48 -14.72 37.63
CA ALA A 216 -8.38 -15.22 36.61
C ALA A 216 -7.67 -16.13 35.58
N ASP A 217 -8.38 -17.08 35.01
CA ASP A 217 -7.83 -17.99 33.99
C ASP A 217 -7.48 -17.24 32.70
N ILE A 218 -8.28 -16.23 32.36
CA ILE A 218 -8.14 -15.40 31.15
C ILE A 218 -8.90 -14.09 31.28
N LEU A 219 -8.36 -13.03 30.68
CA LEU A 219 -9.05 -11.76 30.42
C LEU A 219 -9.46 -11.71 28.94
N GLU A 220 -10.74 -11.63 28.65
CA GLU A 220 -11.23 -11.44 27.27
C GLU A 220 -11.66 -9.98 27.05
N ILE A 221 -11.11 -9.37 26.01
CA ILE A 221 -11.44 -8.00 25.57
C ILE A 221 -12.27 -8.08 24.32
N TRP A 222 -13.55 -7.77 24.43
CA TRP A 222 -14.53 -7.77 23.35
C TRP A 222 -14.65 -6.36 22.75
N THR A 223 -14.38 -6.26 21.44
CA THR A 223 -14.35 -5.03 20.68
C THR A 223 -15.02 -5.19 19.31
N ASP A 224 -14.77 -4.34 18.34
CA ASP A 224 -15.33 -4.34 16.97
C ASP A 224 -14.37 -4.90 15.91
N VAL A 225 -13.27 -5.50 16.32
CA VAL A 225 -12.30 -6.14 15.42
C VAL A 225 -12.04 -7.58 15.81
N ASP A 226 -11.70 -8.43 14.82
CA ASP A 226 -11.46 -9.88 15.05
C ASP A 226 -10.18 -10.19 15.83
N GLY A 227 -9.47 -9.18 16.30
CA GLY A 227 -8.21 -9.30 17.02
C GLY A 227 -7.18 -8.29 16.53
N PHE A 228 -5.92 -8.51 16.85
CA PHE A 228 -4.80 -7.77 16.24
C PHE A 228 -4.60 -8.22 14.81
N MET A 229 -4.44 -7.26 13.90
CA MET A 229 -4.20 -7.50 12.49
C MET A 229 -2.73 -7.26 12.15
N THR A 230 -2.23 -7.92 11.11
CA THR A 230 -0.85 -7.73 10.61
C THR A 230 -0.57 -6.29 10.14
N ALA A 231 -1.61 -5.55 9.80
CA ALA A 231 -1.60 -4.11 9.51
C ALA A 231 -3.04 -3.57 9.64
N ASP A 232 -3.21 -2.25 9.49
CA ASP A 232 -4.55 -1.64 9.46
C ASP A 232 -5.34 -2.11 8.23
N PRO A 233 -6.44 -2.86 8.38
CA PRO A 233 -7.22 -3.41 7.25
C PRO A 233 -7.89 -2.33 6.40
N ARG A 234 -8.04 -1.10 6.92
CA ARG A 234 -8.55 0.05 6.15
C ARG A 234 -7.54 0.53 5.11
N VAL A 235 -6.26 0.28 5.34
CA VAL A 235 -5.16 0.64 4.42
C VAL A 235 -4.72 -0.56 3.59
N ILE A 236 -4.62 -1.74 4.22
CA ILE A 236 -4.14 -2.99 3.61
C ILE A 236 -5.25 -4.04 3.67
N LYS A 237 -5.92 -4.26 2.55
CA LYS A 237 -7.05 -5.22 2.46
C LYS A 237 -6.64 -6.68 2.66
N THR A 238 -5.37 -6.99 2.46
CA THR A 238 -4.79 -8.33 2.65
C THR A 238 -4.29 -8.57 4.07
N ALA A 239 -4.49 -7.61 4.98
CA ALA A 239 -4.19 -7.81 6.39
C ALA A 239 -5.07 -8.91 6.97
N TYR A 240 -4.48 -9.75 7.81
CA TYR A 240 -5.17 -10.87 8.46
C TYR A 240 -4.92 -10.84 9.97
N THR A 241 -5.77 -11.54 10.71
CA THR A 241 -5.70 -11.62 12.18
C THR A 241 -4.47 -12.40 12.64
N ILE A 242 -3.76 -11.85 13.61
CA ILE A 242 -2.62 -12.49 14.26
C ILE A 242 -3.17 -13.41 15.37
N ASN A 243 -2.90 -14.70 15.30
CA ASN A 243 -3.43 -15.65 16.26
C ASN A 243 -2.81 -15.51 17.65
N GLU A 244 -1.50 -15.29 17.73
CA GLU A 244 -0.76 -15.21 18.99
C GLU A 244 0.23 -14.04 18.99
N LEU A 245 0.27 -13.29 20.08
CA LEU A 245 1.24 -12.23 20.37
C LEU A 245 1.82 -12.40 21.75
N SER A 246 3.07 -11.96 21.95
CA SER A 246 3.59 -11.72 23.28
C SER A 246 3.00 -10.42 23.86
N TYR A 247 3.10 -10.22 25.19
CA TYR A 247 2.69 -8.96 25.80
C TYR A 247 3.48 -7.77 25.23
N ILE A 248 4.77 -7.97 24.97
CA ILE A 248 5.65 -6.91 24.44
C ILE A 248 5.22 -6.55 23.01
N GLU A 249 5.01 -7.54 22.14
CA GLU A 249 4.54 -7.31 20.77
C GLU A 249 3.19 -6.57 20.74
N ALA A 250 2.24 -6.96 21.59
CA ALA A 250 0.95 -6.29 21.68
C ALA A 250 1.09 -4.83 22.17
N MET A 251 1.94 -4.58 23.17
CA MET A 251 2.23 -3.22 23.64
C MET A 251 2.87 -2.36 22.55
N GLU A 252 3.86 -2.88 21.83
CA GLU A 252 4.54 -2.14 20.77
C GLU A 252 3.58 -1.79 19.62
N LEU A 253 2.76 -2.74 19.16
CA LEU A 253 1.75 -2.47 18.13
C LEU A 253 0.78 -1.36 18.55
N CYS A 254 0.35 -1.36 19.80
CA CYS A 254 -0.55 -0.34 20.32
C CYS A 254 0.13 1.03 20.51
N ASN A 255 1.38 1.07 20.92
CA ASN A 255 2.14 2.32 21.07
C ASN A 255 2.29 3.04 19.73
N PHE A 256 2.44 2.30 18.64
CA PHE A 256 2.57 2.85 17.28
C PHE A 256 1.26 2.98 16.51
N GLY A 257 0.09 2.84 17.14
CA GLY A 257 -1.19 3.24 16.55
C GLY A 257 -2.26 2.18 16.40
N ALA A 258 -2.00 0.91 16.71
CA ALA A 258 -3.05 -0.11 16.79
C ALA A 258 -3.99 0.19 17.96
N LYS A 259 -5.22 0.63 17.64
CA LYS A 259 -6.22 1.05 18.65
C LYS A 259 -7.02 -0.14 19.18
N VAL A 260 -6.37 -1.21 19.56
CA VAL A 260 -7.04 -2.45 20.04
C VAL A 260 -7.12 -2.49 21.55
N ILE A 261 -5.99 -2.23 22.21
CA ILE A 261 -5.88 -2.16 23.69
C ILE A 261 -5.06 -0.95 24.06
N TYR A 262 -5.31 -0.37 25.24
CA TYR A 262 -4.45 0.68 25.77
C TYR A 262 -3.29 0.06 26.57
N PRO A 263 -2.01 0.20 26.15
CA PRO A 263 -0.88 -0.55 26.72
C PRO A 263 -0.73 -0.53 28.24
N PRO A 264 -0.88 0.61 28.94
CA PRO A 264 -0.74 0.62 30.40
C PRO A 264 -1.75 -0.27 31.14
N THR A 265 -2.87 -0.63 30.49
CA THR A 265 -3.95 -1.38 31.12
C THR A 265 -3.68 -2.87 31.24
N ILE A 266 -2.78 -3.43 30.43
CA ILE A 266 -2.49 -4.87 30.46
C ILE A 266 -1.41 -5.24 31.48
N TYR A 267 -0.74 -4.25 32.07
CA TYR A 267 0.35 -4.48 33.03
C TYR A 267 -0.03 -5.38 34.24
N PRO A 268 -1.21 -5.22 34.91
CA PRO A 268 -1.58 -6.09 36.02
C PRO A 268 -1.64 -7.58 35.66
N VAL A 269 -2.19 -7.91 34.48
CA VAL A 269 -2.32 -9.30 34.03
C VAL A 269 -0.99 -9.84 33.50
N CYS A 270 -0.12 -8.98 32.91
CA CYS A 270 1.22 -9.37 32.48
C CYS A 270 2.07 -9.89 33.66
N ILE A 271 2.07 -9.18 34.79
CA ILE A 271 2.81 -9.58 36.00
C ILE A 271 2.36 -10.95 36.51
N LYS A 272 1.08 -11.25 36.36
CA LYS A 272 0.45 -12.48 36.81
C LYS A 272 0.48 -13.60 35.76
N ASN A 273 1.03 -13.34 34.57
CA ASN A 273 1.01 -14.22 33.40
C ASN A 273 -0.40 -14.69 33.01
N ILE A 274 -1.41 -13.88 33.22
CA ILE A 274 -2.81 -14.15 32.85
C ILE A 274 -2.97 -13.85 31.35
N PRO A 275 -3.35 -14.81 30.52
CA PRO A 275 -3.53 -14.58 29.10
C PRO A 275 -4.67 -13.60 28.81
N ILE A 276 -4.50 -12.80 27.77
CA ILE A 276 -5.53 -11.90 27.27
C ILE A 276 -6.00 -12.43 25.91
N ARG A 277 -7.30 -12.41 25.66
CA ARG A 277 -7.85 -12.71 24.33
C ARG A 277 -8.67 -11.54 23.83
N VAL A 278 -8.33 -11.08 22.64
CA VAL A 278 -9.10 -10.03 21.94
C VAL A 278 -10.06 -10.70 20.98
N LYS A 279 -11.34 -10.36 21.07
CA LYS A 279 -12.43 -10.93 20.26
C LYS A 279 -13.39 -9.87 19.73
N ASN A 280 -14.10 -10.22 18.67
CA ASN A 280 -15.09 -9.36 18.04
C ASN A 280 -16.51 -9.65 18.58
N THR A 281 -17.17 -8.64 19.09
CA THR A 281 -18.56 -8.73 19.58
C THR A 281 -19.54 -9.05 18.46
N PHE A 282 -19.24 -8.62 17.24
CA PHE A 282 -20.08 -8.82 16.03
C PHE A 282 -19.73 -10.12 15.28
N ASN A 283 -18.60 -10.75 15.62
CA ASN A 283 -18.16 -12.04 15.07
C ASN A 283 -17.61 -12.94 16.21
N PRO A 284 -18.48 -13.38 17.13
CA PRO A 284 -18.06 -14.06 18.35
C PRO A 284 -17.44 -15.44 18.12
N ASP A 285 -17.66 -16.05 16.97
CA ASP A 285 -17.09 -17.35 16.62
C ASP A 285 -15.66 -17.25 16.08
N ALA A 286 -15.17 -16.05 15.70
CA ALA A 286 -13.78 -15.84 15.38
C ALA A 286 -12.88 -16.17 16.59
N GLU A 287 -11.74 -16.82 16.33
CA GLU A 287 -10.80 -17.23 17.37
C GLU A 287 -10.21 -16.04 18.13
N GLY A 288 -10.01 -14.94 17.43
CA GLY A 288 -9.37 -13.72 17.95
C GLY A 288 -7.86 -13.83 18.07
N THR A 289 -7.27 -12.89 18.79
CA THR A 289 -5.83 -12.90 19.12
C THR A 289 -5.63 -13.25 20.59
N ILE A 290 -4.79 -14.25 20.87
CA ILE A 290 -4.36 -14.54 22.25
C ILE A 290 -3.01 -13.87 22.53
N ILE A 291 -2.91 -13.19 23.67
CA ILE A 291 -1.69 -12.50 24.15
C ILE A 291 -1.25 -13.22 25.43
N LYS A 292 -0.01 -13.71 25.45
CA LYS A 292 0.54 -14.51 26.55
C LYS A 292 2.07 -14.35 26.68
N ALA A 293 2.64 -14.72 27.79
CA ALA A 293 4.08 -14.56 28.05
C ALA A 293 4.97 -15.41 27.12
N LYS A 294 4.55 -16.60 26.75
CA LYS A 294 5.27 -17.48 25.85
C LYS A 294 4.40 -17.87 24.68
N ILE A 295 4.80 -17.49 23.49
CA ILE A 295 4.14 -17.89 22.23
C ILE A 295 4.76 -19.18 21.70
N ALA A 296 3.99 -19.93 20.91
CA ALA A 296 4.52 -21.07 20.17
C ALA A 296 5.64 -20.59 19.22
N ASN A 297 6.60 -21.47 18.95
CA ASN A 297 7.76 -21.13 18.11
C ASN A 297 7.27 -20.84 16.68
N ASP A 298 6.90 -19.61 16.43
CA ASP A 298 6.50 -19.13 15.12
C ASP A 298 7.74 -18.60 14.40
N SER A 299 7.98 -19.12 13.20
CA SER A 299 9.14 -18.75 12.37
C SER A 299 9.08 -17.32 11.81
N LYS A 300 7.97 -16.60 11.99
CA LYS A 300 7.80 -15.24 11.46
C LYS A 300 8.54 -14.24 12.34
N PRO A 301 9.55 -13.53 11.80
CA PRO A 301 10.32 -12.55 12.57
C PRO A 301 9.52 -11.29 12.90
N ILE A 302 8.50 -10.97 12.10
CA ILE A 302 7.62 -9.81 12.25
C ILE A 302 6.19 -10.28 12.42
N LYS A 303 5.49 -9.71 13.39
CA LYS A 303 4.09 -10.00 13.71
C LYS A 303 3.12 -8.99 13.09
N GLY A 304 3.50 -7.72 13.08
CA GLY A 304 2.62 -6.68 12.58
C GLY A 304 3.34 -5.40 12.20
N ILE A 305 2.62 -4.55 11.49
CA ILE A 305 3.03 -3.19 11.12
C ILE A 305 2.01 -2.24 11.72
N SER A 306 2.49 -1.21 12.37
CA SER A 306 1.65 -0.14 12.90
C SER A 306 2.13 1.22 12.43
N SER A 307 1.28 2.25 12.47
CA SER A 307 1.67 3.59 12.04
C SER A 307 0.96 4.69 12.80
N ILE A 308 1.66 5.81 12.98
CA ILE A 308 1.14 7.06 13.50
C ILE A 308 1.20 8.07 12.36
N ASN A 309 0.04 8.55 11.92
CA ASN A 309 -0.06 9.70 11.04
C ASN A 309 -0.05 10.99 11.86
N GLY A 310 0.42 12.10 11.30
CA GLY A 310 0.55 13.36 12.03
C GLY A 310 1.72 13.33 13.02
N THR A 311 2.89 13.01 12.51
CA THR A 311 4.16 13.06 13.21
C THR A 311 4.91 14.34 12.83
N THR A 312 5.41 15.05 13.80
CA THR A 312 6.38 16.14 13.61
C THR A 312 7.71 15.77 14.25
N LEU A 313 8.79 15.93 13.50
CA LEU A 313 10.15 15.81 14.02
C LEU A 313 10.66 17.18 14.45
N ILE A 314 11.27 17.25 15.63
CA ILE A 314 12.00 18.41 16.12
C ILE A 314 13.44 17.99 16.34
N THR A 315 14.37 18.66 15.68
CA THR A 315 15.79 18.33 15.79
C THR A 315 16.51 19.39 16.62
N VAL A 316 17.08 18.96 17.71
CA VAL A 316 17.98 19.75 18.58
C VAL A 316 19.40 19.54 18.06
N THR A 317 20.02 20.60 17.56
CA THR A 317 21.36 20.54 16.95
C THR A 317 22.25 21.63 17.52
N GLY A 318 23.49 21.27 17.89
CA GLY A 318 24.45 22.25 18.37
C GLY A 318 25.88 21.70 18.38
N LEU A 319 26.84 22.55 17.98
CA LEU A 319 28.26 22.21 18.00
C LEU A 319 28.80 21.96 19.40
N SER A 320 28.16 22.58 20.41
CA SER A 320 28.53 22.46 21.82
C SER A 320 27.84 21.28 22.56
N MET A 321 27.09 20.44 21.83
CA MET A 321 26.42 19.28 22.45
C MET A 321 27.40 18.11 22.64
N VAL A 322 28.43 18.01 21.84
CA VAL A 322 29.38 16.90 21.86
C VAL A 322 30.14 16.86 23.17
N GLY A 323 30.02 15.73 23.88
CA GLY A 323 30.69 15.52 25.19
C GLY A 323 30.07 16.29 26.36
N VAL A 324 28.95 16.98 26.19
CA VAL A 324 28.25 17.70 27.26
C VAL A 324 27.24 16.81 27.95
N ILE A 325 27.51 16.52 29.25
CA ILE A 325 26.63 15.67 30.02
C ILE A 325 25.30 16.41 30.36
N GLY A 326 24.18 15.73 30.13
CA GLY A 326 22.88 16.18 30.63
C GLY A 326 22.01 16.91 29.61
N VAL A 327 22.43 17.10 28.36
CA VAL A 327 21.59 17.74 27.33
C VAL A 327 20.28 16.99 27.15
N ASN A 328 20.28 15.68 27.00
CA ASN A 328 19.07 14.86 26.86
C ASN A 328 18.16 14.98 28.09
N ARG A 329 18.72 15.07 29.32
CA ARG A 329 17.92 15.30 30.51
C ARG A 329 17.14 16.63 30.39
N ARG A 330 17.81 17.72 29.98
CA ARG A 330 17.17 19.02 29.80
C ARG A 330 16.05 18.96 28.79
N ILE A 331 16.30 18.34 27.60
CA ILE A 331 15.29 18.15 26.55
C ILE A 331 14.04 17.47 27.11
N PHE A 332 14.21 16.30 27.72
CA PHE A 332 13.06 15.51 28.17
C PHE A 332 12.38 16.09 29.39
N THR A 333 13.13 16.75 30.30
CA THR A 333 12.53 17.45 31.46
C THR A 333 11.67 18.61 30.98
N ALA A 334 12.19 19.46 30.09
CA ALA A 334 11.44 20.61 29.58
C ALA A 334 10.12 20.19 28.89
N LEU A 335 10.14 19.13 28.09
CA LEU A 335 8.95 18.60 27.42
C LEU A 335 7.97 17.96 28.42
N ALA A 336 8.47 17.18 29.38
CA ALA A 336 7.65 16.50 30.36
C ALA A 336 6.93 17.47 31.30
N ASP A 337 7.62 18.52 31.76
CA ASP A 337 7.05 19.55 32.62
C ASP A 337 5.91 20.35 31.93
N ASN A 338 5.94 20.40 30.61
CA ASN A 338 4.88 20.99 29.78
C ASN A 338 3.85 19.97 29.24
N GLY A 339 3.90 18.70 29.70
CA GLY A 339 2.93 17.67 29.35
C GLY A 339 3.04 17.15 27.93
N ILE A 340 4.16 17.39 27.25
CA ILE A 340 4.42 16.99 25.88
C ILE A 340 5.01 15.57 25.85
N SER A 341 4.34 14.67 25.11
CA SER A 341 4.74 13.28 24.99
C SER A 341 5.64 13.06 23.78
N VAL A 342 6.83 12.49 24.01
CA VAL A 342 7.77 12.05 22.96
C VAL A 342 7.57 10.56 22.75
N PHE A 343 7.33 10.14 21.50
CA PHE A 343 7.13 8.72 21.15
C PHE A 343 8.25 8.14 20.29
N MET A 344 9.17 8.98 19.77
CA MET A 344 10.34 8.55 19.03
C MET A 344 11.54 9.42 19.37
N VAL A 345 12.70 8.80 19.51
CA VAL A 345 13.98 9.48 19.71
C VAL A 345 15.00 8.85 18.76
N SER A 346 15.68 9.67 18.00
CA SER A 346 16.77 9.28 17.13
C SER A 346 17.98 10.16 17.39
N GLN A 347 19.10 9.59 17.78
CA GLN A 347 20.33 10.31 18.05
C GLN A 347 21.48 9.65 17.31
N ALA A 348 22.23 10.44 16.53
CA ALA A 348 23.44 9.98 15.90
C ALA A 348 24.60 9.86 16.91
N SER A 349 25.54 8.97 16.65
CA SER A 349 26.71 8.74 17.51
C SER A 349 27.61 9.96 17.68
N SER A 350 27.50 10.95 16.78
CA SER A 350 28.23 12.22 16.87
C SER A 350 27.78 13.14 18.01
N GLU A 351 26.66 12.81 18.69
CA GLU A 351 26.07 13.59 19.78
C GLU A 351 25.72 15.05 19.46
N ASN A 352 25.95 15.51 18.22
CA ASN A 352 25.70 16.90 17.80
C ASN A 352 24.23 17.16 17.41
N SER A 353 23.41 16.11 17.36
CA SER A 353 22.01 16.20 16.92
C SER A 353 21.16 15.13 17.58
N THR A 354 20.02 15.54 18.13
CA THR A 354 18.98 14.64 18.67
C THR A 354 17.64 15.00 18.02
N SER A 355 17.03 14.09 17.31
CA SER A 355 15.70 14.25 16.72
C SER A 355 14.66 13.57 17.60
N ILE A 356 13.58 14.27 17.90
CA ILE A 356 12.45 13.78 18.70
C ILE A 356 11.16 13.83 17.88
N GLY A 357 10.35 12.79 18.00
CA GLY A 357 9.04 12.70 17.36
C GLY A 357 7.93 13.04 18.34
N VAL A 358 7.12 14.05 18.01
CA VAL A 358 5.94 14.49 18.74
C VAL A 358 4.73 14.47 17.83
N ARG A 359 3.51 14.55 18.40
CA ARG A 359 2.29 14.70 17.59
C ARG A 359 2.22 16.10 17.01
N ASP A 360 1.61 16.25 15.85
CA ASP A 360 1.47 17.55 15.16
C ASP A 360 0.81 18.61 16.05
N GLN A 361 -0.17 18.22 16.86
CA GLN A 361 -0.87 19.12 17.78
C GLN A 361 0.05 19.71 18.87
N ASP A 362 1.12 19.01 19.24
CA ASP A 362 2.05 19.40 20.30
C ASP A 362 3.31 20.11 19.72
N SER A 363 3.43 20.18 18.41
CA SER A 363 4.65 20.58 17.71
C SER A 363 5.08 22.02 18.02
N GLN A 364 4.16 22.97 17.96
CA GLN A 364 4.46 24.38 18.23
C GLN A 364 4.87 24.60 19.67
N ALA A 365 4.12 24.04 20.63
CA ALA A 365 4.44 24.13 22.06
C ALA A 365 5.82 23.50 22.36
N ALA A 366 6.14 22.36 21.72
CA ALA A 366 7.42 21.70 21.89
C ALA A 366 8.60 22.55 21.40
N VAL A 367 8.45 23.20 20.25
CA VAL A 367 9.47 24.12 19.69
C VAL A 367 9.69 25.31 20.62
N GLU A 368 8.61 25.93 21.11
CA GLU A 368 8.68 27.08 22.01
C GLU A 368 9.36 26.71 23.35
N VAL A 369 8.98 25.59 23.93
CA VAL A 369 9.56 25.09 25.21
C VAL A 369 11.05 24.81 25.06
N LEU A 370 11.46 24.15 23.96
CA LEU A 370 12.87 23.83 23.74
C LEU A 370 13.71 25.07 23.40
N ASN A 371 13.21 25.99 22.60
CA ASN A 371 13.92 27.26 22.33
C ASN A 371 14.08 28.11 23.60
N ASN A 372 13.11 28.10 24.50
CA ASN A 372 13.22 28.77 25.77
C ASN A 372 14.23 28.08 26.71
N GLU A 373 14.21 26.76 26.79
CA GLU A 373 15.16 26.00 27.64
C GLU A 373 16.61 26.22 27.23
N PHE A 374 16.86 26.33 25.91
CA PHE A 374 18.22 26.49 25.35
C PHE A 374 18.49 27.93 24.84
N ALA A 375 17.75 28.94 25.35
CA ALA A 375 17.86 30.31 24.85
C ALA A 375 19.29 30.88 24.92
N LYS A 376 20.04 30.58 26.00
CA LYS A 376 21.42 31.06 26.18
C LYS A 376 22.38 30.42 25.16
N GLU A 377 22.25 29.16 24.94
CA GLU A 377 23.08 28.42 23.99
C GLU A 377 22.76 28.86 22.54
N ILE A 378 21.52 29.22 22.26
CA ILE A 378 21.10 29.76 20.95
C ILE A 378 21.67 31.17 20.76
N GLU A 379 21.56 32.03 21.78
CA GLU A 379 22.09 33.41 21.73
C GLU A 379 23.59 33.44 21.53
N THR A 380 24.32 32.53 22.14
CA THR A 380 25.78 32.41 22.01
C THR A 380 26.21 31.68 20.72
N GLY A 381 25.29 31.16 19.91
CA GLY A 381 25.58 30.38 18.72
C GLY A 381 26.09 28.97 18.98
N ALA A 382 26.02 28.50 20.23
CA ALA A 382 26.41 27.15 20.64
C ALA A 382 25.41 26.08 20.20
N MET A 383 24.13 26.46 20.06
CA MET A 383 23.06 25.64 19.50
C MET A 383 22.28 26.42 18.44
N PHE A 384 21.63 25.70 17.53
CA PHE A 384 20.75 26.29 16.52
C PHE A 384 19.33 26.36 17.04
N PRO A 385 18.54 27.36 16.61
CA PRO A 385 17.10 27.39 16.91
C PRO A 385 16.40 26.11 16.42
N MET A 386 15.53 25.55 17.25
CA MET A 386 14.78 24.34 16.91
C MET A 386 13.66 24.68 15.96
N HIS A 387 13.49 23.85 14.96
CA HIS A 387 12.41 23.93 13.98
C HIS A 387 11.65 22.61 13.91
N ALA A 388 10.37 22.72 13.63
CA ALA A 388 9.49 21.56 13.41
C ALA A 388 9.45 21.17 11.92
N GLU A 389 9.68 19.90 11.64
CA GLU A 389 9.44 19.28 10.32
C GLU A 389 8.15 18.47 10.41
N SER A 390 7.06 19.01 9.88
CA SER A 390 5.71 18.44 9.91
C SER A 390 5.33 17.75 8.60
N GLY A 391 4.14 17.15 8.53
CA GLY A 391 3.68 16.42 7.36
C GLY A 391 4.30 15.03 7.24
N LEU A 392 4.70 14.45 8.34
CA LEU A 392 5.38 13.17 8.42
C LEU A 392 4.48 12.08 9.03
N ALA A 393 4.88 10.84 8.83
CA ALA A 393 4.27 9.67 9.45
C ALA A 393 5.34 8.72 9.98
N THR A 394 5.10 8.18 11.17
CA THR A 394 5.94 7.14 11.77
C THR A 394 5.36 5.77 11.49
N ILE A 395 6.19 4.84 11.05
CA ILE A 395 5.83 3.44 10.83
C ILE A 395 6.71 2.58 11.73
N ALA A 396 6.15 1.55 12.34
CA ALA A 396 6.87 0.56 13.10
C ALA A 396 6.56 -0.85 12.60
N ILE A 397 7.61 -1.66 12.39
CA ILE A 397 7.48 -3.11 12.28
C ILE A 397 7.77 -3.72 13.64
N VAL A 398 6.95 -4.69 14.05
CA VAL A 398 6.98 -5.26 15.40
C VAL A 398 7.12 -6.78 15.36
N GLY A 399 8.00 -7.33 16.18
CA GLY A 399 8.17 -8.77 16.40
C GLY A 399 9.41 -9.09 17.23
N GLU A 400 9.30 -9.96 18.23
CA GLU A 400 10.40 -10.34 19.12
C GLU A 400 11.49 -11.18 18.43
N ASN A 401 11.13 -11.89 17.36
CA ASN A 401 12.08 -12.75 16.65
C ASN A 401 13.01 -11.98 15.70
N MET A 402 12.88 -10.67 15.58
CA MET A 402 13.77 -9.85 14.73
C MET A 402 15.22 -9.91 15.20
N LYS A 403 15.45 -9.93 16.52
CA LYS A 403 16.79 -9.99 17.14
C LYS A 403 17.65 -11.15 16.66
N HIS A 404 17.02 -12.28 16.38
CA HIS A 404 17.71 -13.50 15.99
C HIS A 404 17.62 -13.80 14.50
N THR A 405 17.05 -12.87 13.71
CA THR A 405 16.87 -13.04 12.26
C THR A 405 17.72 -12.01 11.49
N PRO A 406 18.91 -12.41 10.99
CA PRO A 406 19.74 -11.51 10.20
C PRO A 406 19.02 -10.97 8.96
N GLY A 407 19.35 -9.73 8.58
CA GLY A 407 18.90 -9.13 7.33
C GLY A 407 17.55 -8.41 7.39
N ILE A 408 16.82 -8.38 8.51
CA ILE A 408 15.51 -7.72 8.64
C ILE A 408 15.59 -6.23 8.30
N ALA A 409 16.54 -5.50 8.92
CA ALA A 409 16.72 -4.07 8.62
C ALA A 409 17.13 -3.85 7.15
N GLY A 410 18.03 -4.68 6.61
CA GLY A 410 18.42 -4.62 5.20
C GLY A 410 17.24 -4.84 4.25
N LYS A 411 16.37 -5.83 4.55
CA LYS A 411 15.15 -6.11 3.79
C LYS A 411 14.17 -4.95 3.88
N LEU A 412 13.97 -4.37 5.08
CA LEU A 412 13.08 -3.22 5.30
C LEU A 412 13.51 -2.02 4.48
N PHE A 413 14.71 -1.51 4.71
CA PHE A 413 15.21 -0.31 4.05
C PHE A 413 15.45 -0.51 2.56
N GLY A 414 15.89 -1.71 2.15
CA GLY A 414 15.99 -2.08 0.74
C GLY A 414 14.64 -2.11 0.02
N THR A 415 13.57 -2.55 0.67
CA THR A 415 12.21 -2.53 0.13
C THR A 415 11.69 -1.10 -0.05
N LEU A 416 11.90 -0.24 0.95
CA LEU A 416 11.52 1.18 0.87
C LEU A 416 12.30 1.91 -0.22
N GLY A 417 13.64 1.74 -0.27
CA GLY A 417 14.51 2.39 -1.24
C GLY A 417 14.17 2.01 -2.69
N ARG A 418 13.99 0.71 -2.98
CA ARG A 418 13.55 0.25 -4.31
C ARG A 418 12.18 0.78 -4.71
N SER A 419 11.34 1.11 -3.74
CA SER A 419 10.03 1.72 -3.98
C SER A 419 10.08 3.26 -4.06
N GLY A 420 11.28 3.86 -4.01
CA GLY A 420 11.49 5.31 -4.06
C GLY A 420 11.02 6.04 -2.81
N ILE A 421 11.04 5.37 -1.65
CA ILE A 421 10.62 5.97 -0.38
C ILE A 421 11.88 6.28 0.43
N SER A 422 12.07 7.57 0.75
CA SER A 422 13.14 8.03 1.63
C SER A 422 12.74 7.86 3.09
N VAL A 423 13.66 7.36 3.90
CA VAL A 423 13.54 7.32 5.36
C VAL A 423 14.22 8.55 5.93
N ILE A 424 13.46 9.37 6.66
CA ILE A 424 13.91 10.65 7.23
C ILE A 424 14.65 10.43 8.54
N ALA A 425 14.08 9.58 9.42
CA ALA A 425 14.67 9.20 10.69
C ALA A 425 14.34 7.74 11.00
N CYS A 426 15.15 7.05 11.77
CA CYS A 426 14.87 5.72 12.26
C CYS A 426 15.36 5.50 13.68
N ALA A 427 14.69 4.61 14.40
CA ALA A 427 15.10 4.16 15.73
C ALA A 427 14.92 2.65 15.85
N GLN A 428 15.97 1.98 16.36
CA GLN A 428 15.97 0.56 16.67
C GLN A 428 16.69 0.39 18.01
N GLY A 429 16.00 -0.12 19.03
CA GLY A 429 16.58 -0.38 20.34
C GLY A 429 17.35 -1.70 20.38
N ALA A 430 18.16 -1.91 21.41
CA ALA A 430 18.90 -3.14 21.63
C ALA A 430 17.99 -4.36 21.93
N SER A 431 16.74 -4.13 22.30
CA SER A 431 15.72 -5.18 22.45
C SER A 431 15.31 -5.78 21.11
N GLU A 432 15.42 -4.99 20.02
CA GLU A 432 15.06 -5.35 18.65
C GLU A 432 13.62 -5.87 18.49
N THR A 433 12.71 -5.44 19.38
CA THR A 433 11.28 -5.79 19.32
C THR A 433 10.49 -4.95 18.32
N ASN A 434 11.04 -3.78 17.96
CA ASN A 434 10.51 -2.94 16.90
C ASN A 434 11.65 -2.24 16.13
N ILE A 435 11.35 -1.90 14.87
CA ILE A 435 12.12 -0.91 14.09
C ILE A 435 11.11 0.15 13.71
N SER A 436 11.27 1.35 14.23
CA SER A 436 10.44 2.51 13.89
C SER A 436 11.19 3.48 12.99
N PHE A 437 10.49 4.05 12.04
CA PHE A 437 11.08 5.00 11.08
C PHE A 437 10.03 6.00 10.60
N VAL A 438 10.52 7.13 10.13
CA VAL A 438 9.71 8.27 9.70
C VAL A 438 9.83 8.45 8.19
N VAL A 439 8.68 8.67 7.55
CA VAL A 439 8.58 8.97 6.11
C VAL A 439 7.66 10.18 5.90
N ASP A 440 7.75 10.83 4.75
CA ASP A 440 6.76 11.83 4.33
C ASP A 440 5.36 11.18 4.25
N SER A 441 4.34 11.84 4.79
CA SER A 441 2.96 11.33 4.89
C SER A 441 2.36 10.92 3.56
N LYS A 442 2.77 11.56 2.45
CA LYS A 442 2.31 11.18 1.10
C LYS A 442 2.72 9.75 0.70
N TYR A 443 3.80 9.22 1.31
CA TYR A 443 4.27 7.86 1.07
C TYR A 443 3.76 6.83 2.07
N LEU A 444 3.03 7.23 3.13
CA LEU A 444 2.59 6.32 4.20
C LEU A 444 1.88 5.08 3.65
N ARG A 445 0.87 5.26 2.82
CA ARG A 445 0.10 4.13 2.25
C ARG A 445 0.97 3.21 1.39
N LYS A 446 1.86 3.80 0.57
CA LYS A 446 2.79 3.04 -0.26
C LYS A 446 3.77 2.25 0.59
N ALA A 447 4.35 2.87 1.61
CA ALA A 447 5.29 2.23 2.54
C ALA A 447 4.65 1.04 3.26
N LEU A 448 3.44 1.22 3.82
CA LEU A 448 2.72 0.14 4.49
C LEU A 448 2.47 -1.06 3.57
N ASN A 449 2.05 -0.82 2.32
CA ASN A 449 1.79 -1.89 1.36
C ASN A 449 3.07 -2.65 0.97
N VAL A 450 4.16 -1.94 0.62
CA VAL A 450 5.40 -2.62 0.20
C VAL A 450 6.05 -3.41 1.34
N ILE A 451 5.94 -2.92 2.58
CA ILE A 451 6.44 -3.63 3.75
C ILE A 451 5.59 -4.87 4.02
N HIS A 452 4.26 -4.72 4.03
CA HIS A 452 3.35 -5.84 4.25
C HIS A 452 3.57 -6.95 3.21
N ASP A 453 3.64 -6.59 1.95
CA ASP A 453 3.94 -7.51 0.85
C ASP A 453 5.29 -8.22 1.07
N SER A 454 6.30 -7.48 1.46
CA SER A 454 7.65 -8.01 1.64
C SER A 454 7.75 -9.00 2.81
N PHE A 455 7.08 -8.73 3.93
CA PHE A 455 7.30 -9.47 5.19
C PHE A 455 6.21 -10.48 5.53
N PHE A 456 4.96 -10.24 5.16
CA PHE A 456 3.88 -11.12 5.54
C PHE A 456 3.52 -12.15 4.47
N LEU A 457 4.26 -12.10 3.31
CA LEU A 457 3.91 -12.92 2.16
C LEU A 457 2.39 -12.79 1.94
N SER A 458 1.96 -11.73 1.32
CA SER A 458 0.69 -11.84 0.62
C SER A 458 0.82 -13.14 -0.18
N GLU A 459 -0.17 -14.01 -0.14
CA GLU A 459 -0.17 -15.26 -0.91
C GLU A 459 0.23 -14.99 -2.36
N TYR A 460 0.19 -13.72 -2.76
CA TYR A 460 0.37 -13.25 -4.12
C TYR A 460 1.30 -12.02 -4.18
N LYS A 461 2.28 -12.07 -5.06
CA LYS A 461 2.97 -10.86 -5.55
C LYS A 461 1.98 -10.06 -6.38
N VAL A 462 1.84 -8.76 -6.13
CA VAL A 462 0.92 -7.90 -6.87
C VAL A 462 1.71 -6.97 -7.79
N LEU A 463 1.38 -6.92 -9.09
CA LEU A 463 1.77 -5.86 -10.01
C LEU A 463 0.53 -5.03 -10.35
N ASN A 464 0.66 -3.71 -10.27
CA ASN A 464 -0.41 -2.76 -10.58
C ASN A 464 -0.16 -2.15 -11.96
N LEU A 465 -1.04 -2.47 -12.90
CA LEU A 465 -0.88 -2.14 -14.32
C LEU A 465 -1.73 -0.94 -14.71
N PHE A 466 -1.12 0.01 -15.40
CA PHE A 466 -1.79 1.11 -16.09
C PHE A 466 -1.65 0.86 -17.59
N VAL A 467 -2.72 0.43 -18.25
CA VAL A 467 -2.73 0.07 -19.67
C VAL A 467 -3.23 1.25 -20.49
N CYS A 468 -2.36 1.81 -21.33
CA CYS A 468 -2.66 2.90 -22.25
C CYS A 468 -2.76 2.38 -23.69
N GLY A 469 -3.91 2.62 -24.32
CA GLY A 469 -4.24 2.10 -25.65
C GLY A 469 -5.02 0.77 -25.59
N VAL A 470 -6.33 0.85 -25.84
CA VAL A 470 -7.28 -0.28 -25.86
C VAL A 470 -7.69 -0.70 -27.28
N GLY A 471 -6.85 -0.38 -28.26
CA GLY A 471 -6.99 -0.86 -29.63
C GLY A 471 -6.69 -2.36 -29.76
N THR A 472 -6.30 -2.77 -30.95
CA THR A 472 -6.11 -4.18 -31.32
C THR A 472 -5.13 -4.90 -30.34
N VAL A 473 -3.96 -4.30 -30.05
CA VAL A 473 -2.96 -4.94 -29.16
C VAL A 473 -3.38 -4.85 -27.70
N GLY A 474 -3.78 -3.66 -27.23
CA GLY A 474 -4.13 -3.48 -25.81
C GLY A 474 -5.41 -4.22 -25.41
N GLY A 475 -6.39 -4.33 -26.32
CA GLY A 475 -7.60 -5.15 -26.09
C GLY A 475 -7.25 -6.63 -25.92
N GLN A 476 -6.41 -7.17 -26.81
CA GLN A 476 -5.92 -8.56 -26.69
C GLN A 476 -5.07 -8.78 -25.42
N LEU A 477 -4.28 -7.81 -25.00
CA LEU A 477 -3.52 -7.89 -23.76
C LEU A 477 -4.45 -7.99 -22.54
N LEU A 478 -5.50 -7.18 -22.48
CA LEU A 478 -6.47 -7.23 -21.38
C LEU A 478 -7.23 -8.56 -21.34
N GLU A 479 -7.58 -9.11 -22.50
CA GLU A 479 -8.13 -10.47 -22.62
C GLU A 479 -7.17 -11.52 -22.07
N GLN A 480 -5.90 -11.52 -22.53
CA GLN A 480 -4.89 -12.48 -22.06
C GLN A 480 -4.65 -12.36 -20.54
N ILE A 481 -4.66 -11.14 -19.98
CA ILE A 481 -4.55 -10.92 -18.52
C ILE A 481 -5.75 -11.54 -17.81
N HIS A 482 -6.95 -11.33 -18.33
CA HIS A 482 -8.18 -11.92 -17.78
C HIS A 482 -8.13 -13.44 -17.76
N ASP A 483 -7.83 -14.04 -18.89
CA ASP A 483 -7.81 -15.50 -19.06
C ASP A 483 -6.75 -16.19 -18.19
N GLN A 484 -5.58 -15.55 -18.02
CA GLN A 484 -4.48 -16.09 -17.24
C GLN A 484 -4.57 -15.78 -15.74
N TYR A 485 -5.52 -14.95 -15.31
CA TYR A 485 -5.56 -14.41 -13.95
C TYR A 485 -5.55 -15.48 -12.86
N GLU A 486 -6.47 -16.46 -12.92
CA GLU A 486 -6.57 -17.51 -11.91
C GLU A 486 -5.39 -18.51 -11.99
N GLU A 487 -4.89 -18.78 -13.18
CA GLU A 487 -3.72 -19.65 -13.37
C GLU A 487 -2.45 -19.02 -12.78
N LEU A 488 -2.22 -17.73 -12.99
CA LEU A 488 -1.09 -17.00 -12.40
C LEU A 488 -1.17 -16.96 -10.88
N LYS A 489 -2.36 -16.74 -10.32
CA LYS A 489 -2.57 -16.81 -8.88
C LYS A 489 -2.20 -18.18 -8.34
N ARG A 490 -2.69 -19.23 -8.97
CA ARG A 490 -2.52 -20.62 -8.52
C ARG A 490 -1.08 -21.11 -8.65
N THR A 491 -0.42 -20.85 -9.80
CA THR A 491 0.88 -21.46 -10.14
C THR A 491 2.07 -20.57 -9.82
N LYS A 492 1.89 -19.27 -9.91
CA LYS A 492 2.98 -18.28 -9.76
C LYS A 492 2.83 -17.39 -8.52
N ARG A 493 1.72 -17.54 -7.80
CA ARG A 493 1.37 -16.63 -6.70
C ARG A 493 1.48 -15.15 -7.13
N LEU A 494 1.06 -14.86 -8.36
CA LEU A 494 1.09 -13.54 -8.96
C LEU A 494 -0.33 -13.05 -9.22
N LYS A 495 -0.61 -11.82 -8.78
CA LYS A 495 -1.83 -11.09 -9.11
C LYS A 495 -1.46 -9.91 -10.02
N LEU A 496 -2.00 -9.90 -11.23
CA LEU A 496 -1.95 -8.75 -12.13
C LEU A 496 -3.20 -7.90 -11.88
N ASN A 497 -3.02 -6.74 -11.28
CA ASN A 497 -4.10 -5.84 -10.91
C ASN A 497 -4.13 -4.66 -11.89
N VAL A 498 -5.10 -4.62 -12.80
CA VAL A 498 -5.25 -3.50 -13.73
C VAL A 498 -5.96 -2.35 -13.01
N VAL A 499 -5.20 -1.30 -12.67
CA VAL A 499 -5.65 -0.16 -11.86
C VAL A 499 -5.95 1.10 -12.68
N GLY A 500 -5.53 1.10 -13.95
CA GLY A 500 -5.83 2.18 -14.89
C GLY A 500 -5.94 1.65 -16.32
N ILE A 501 -6.93 2.13 -17.05
CA ILE A 501 -7.11 1.84 -18.48
C ILE A 501 -7.40 3.17 -19.19
N ALA A 502 -6.61 3.47 -20.23
CA ALA A 502 -6.75 4.69 -21.01
C ALA A 502 -6.92 4.41 -22.51
N SER A 503 -7.80 5.14 -23.15
CA SER A 503 -7.91 5.30 -24.60
C SER A 503 -7.26 6.60 -25.05
N SER A 504 -7.41 6.98 -26.31
CA SER A 504 -6.88 8.25 -26.83
C SER A 504 -7.54 9.51 -26.22
N LYS A 505 -8.69 9.39 -25.56
CA LYS A 505 -9.46 10.53 -25.05
C LYS A 505 -10.00 10.37 -23.65
N LYS A 506 -10.07 9.16 -23.13
CA LYS A 506 -10.73 8.84 -21.86
C LYS A 506 -9.89 7.87 -21.05
N ALA A 507 -10.00 7.95 -19.73
CA ALA A 507 -9.34 7.02 -18.83
C ALA A 507 -10.23 6.68 -17.64
N ILE A 508 -10.06 5.47 -17.12
CA ILE A 508 -10.68 4.98 -15.88
C ILE A 508 -9.59 4.51 -14.92
N PHE A 509 -9.80 4.76 -13.63
CA PHE A 509 -8.87 4.38 -12.59
C PHE A 509 -9.61 3.75 -11.42
N ASN A 510 -9.07 2.68 -10.88
CA ASN A 510 -9.54 2.04 -9.65
C ASN A 510 -8.37 1.39 -8.92
N ARG A 511 -8.06 1.87 -7.71
CA ARG A 511 -6.94 1.35 -6.90
C ARG A 511 -7.08 -0.13 -6.55
N ASP A 512 -8.30 -0.62 -6.46
CA ASP A 512 -8.61 -2.00 -6.07
C ASP A 512 -8.63 -2.97 -7.26
N GLY A 513 -8.52 -2.43 -8.46
CA GLY A 513 -8.57 -3.14 -9.73
C GLY A 513 -9.86 -2.87 -10.52
N ILE A 514 -9.71 -2.83 -11.83
CA ILE A 514 -10.80 -2.65 -12.79
C ILE A 514 -11.27 -4.04 -13.22
N ASP A 515 -12.58 -4.25 -13.25
CA ASP A 515 -13.17 -5.46 -13.81
C ASP A 515 -13.00 -5.47 -15.34
N LEU A 516 -12.21 -6.44 -15.83
CA LEU A 516 -11.88 -6.55 -17.24
C LEU A 516 -13.04 -7.08 -18.10
N THR A 517 -14.13 -7.52 -17.51
CA THR A 517 -15.35 -7.91 -18.26
C THR A 517 -16.19 -6.72 -18.64
N THR A 518 -16.15 -5.63 -17.88
CA THR A 518 -17.01 -4.44 -18.03
C THR A 518 -16.23 -3.16 -18.37
N TYR A 519 -14.89 -3.23 -18.47
CA TYR A 519 -14.06 -2.02 -18.64
C TYR A 519 -14.43 -1.17 -19.87
N ARG A 520 -14.93 -1.77 -20.96
CA ARG A 520 -15.31 -1.03 -22.19
C ARG A 520 -16.46 -0.09 -21.93
N GLU A 521 -17.50 -0.55 -21.24
CA GLU A 521 -18.68 0.26 -20.86
C GLU A 521 -18.28 1.37 -19.89
N LEU A 522 -17.44 1.06 -18.90
CA LEU A 522 -16.91 2.03 -17.95
C LEU A 522 -16.08 3.11 -18.65
N LEU A 523 -15.24 2.71 -19.62
CA LEU A 523 -14.41 3.65 -20.39
C LEU A 523 -15.25 4.55 -21.31
N GLU A 524 -16.32 4.03 -21.89
CA GLU A 524 -17.26 4.83 -22.70
C GLU A 524 -17.95 5.93 -21.90
N GLN A 525 -18.24 5.68 -20.63
CA GLN A 525 -18.87 6.64 -19.71
C GLN A 525 -17.86 7.56 -19.01
N ALA A 526 -16.56 7.27 -19.12
CA ALA A 526 -15.52 8.01 -18.43
C ALA A 526 -15.38 9.46 -18.92
N PRO A 527 -14.90 10.38 -18.08
CA PRO A 527 -14.60 11.74 -18.49
C PRO A 527 -13.42 11.81 -19.47
N LEU A 528 -13.32 12.94 -20.17
CA LEU A 528 -12.18 13.20 -21.06
C LEU A 528 -10.89 13.31 -20.22
N CYS A 529 -9.84 12.67 -20.72
CA CYS A 529 -8.54 12.65 -20.10
C CYS A 529 -7.48 12.88 -21.16
N ASN A 530 -6.66 13.92 -21.03
CA ASN A 530 -5.51 14.16 -21.88
C ASN A 530 -4.24 13.53 -21.29
N ASP A 531 -3.16 13.49 -22.06
CA ASP A 531 -1.91 12.83 -21.68
C ASP A 531 -1.29 13.40 -20.39
N ASN A 532 -1.38 14.71 -20.13
CA ASN A 532 -0.90 15.31 -18.90
C ASN A 532 -1.76 14.91 -17.70
N ALA A 533 -3.07 14.94 -17.84
CA ALA A 533 -3.99 14.49 -16.80
C ALA A 533 -3.81 12.99 -16.50
N LEU A 534 -3.57 12.17 -17.53
CA LEU A 534 -3.25 10.75 -17.39
C LEU A 534 -1.98 10.55 -16.56
N ARG A 535 -0.90 11.28 -16.90
CA ARG A 535 0.36 11.23 -16.15
C ARG A 535 0.17 11.64 -14.70
N ASP A 536 -0.47 12.77 -14.47
CA ASP A 536 -0.62 13.37 -13.15
C ASP A 536 -1.48 12.48 -12.25
N GLU A 537 -2.54 11.86 -12.78
CA GLU A 537 -3.36 10.92 -12.04
C GLU A 537 -2.59 9.64 -11.67
N ILE A 538 -1.87 9.03 -12.62
CA ILE A 538 -1.05 7.83 -12.36
C ILE A 538 -0.01 8.10 -11.27
N ILE A 539 0.64 9.25 -11.30
CA ILE A 539 1.63 9.64 -10.29
C ILE A 539 0.95 9.91 -8.95
N SER A 540 -0.19 10.64 -8.95
CA SER A 540 -0.93 10.99 -7.73
C SER A 540 -1.50 9.76 -7.02
N MET A 541 -1.90 8.74 -7.76
CA MET A 541 -2.33 7.47 -7.19
C MET A 541 -1.25 6.82 -6.31
N ASN A 542 0.02 7.05 -6.57
CA ASN A 542 1.16 6.59 -5.76
C ASN A 542 1.02 5.12 -5.31
N ILE A 543 0.78 4.21 -6.26
CA ILE A 543 0.60 2.78 -6.00
C ILE A 543 1.95 2.07 -6.10
N PHE A 544 2.20 1.13 -5.20
CA PHE A 544 3.43 0.30 -5.23
C PHE A 544 3.43 -0.68 -6.41
N ASN A 545 4.62 -1.14 -6.84
CA ASN A 545 4.80 -2.09 -7.96
C ASN A 545 3.99 -1.67 -9.21
N SER A 546 4.02 -0.39 -9.53
CA SER A 546 3.31 0.18 -10.68
C SER A 546 4.07 -0.05 -11.97
N VAL A 547 3.33 -0.43 -13.01
CA VAL A 547 3.84 -0.63 -14.37
C VAL A 547 2.94 0.11 -15.34
N PHE A 548 3.50 1.05 -16.09
CA PHE A 548 2.83 1.70 -17.20
C PHE A 548 3.04 0.86 -18.48
N VAL A 549 1.97 0.48 -19.15
CA VAL A 549 1.99 -0.35 -20.35
C VAL A 549 1.43 0.45 -21.51
N ASP A 550 2.30 0.83 -22.45
CA ASP A 550 1.92 1.57 -23.64
C ASP A 550 1.69 0.63 -24.85
N CYS A 551 0.42 0.49 -25.22
CA CYS A 551 -0.02 -0.22 -26.43
C CYS A 551 -0.48 0.76 -27.53
N THR A 552 -0.03 2.03 -27.50
CA THR A 552 -0.38 3.05 -28.48
C THR A 552 0.70 3.22 -29.56
N ALA A 553 0.42 4.05 -30.54
CA ALA A 553 1.41 4.60 -31.49
C ALA A 553 1.61 6.12 -31.29
N SER A 554 1.18 6.66 -30.13
CA SER A 554 1.23 8.09 -29.84
C SER A 554 2.63 8.57 -29.51
N LYS A 555 3.04 9.69 -30.11
CA LYS A 555 4.29 10.37 -29.78
C LYS A 555 4.21 11.03 -28.40
N ASP A 556 3.07 11.57 -28.06
CA ASP A 556 2.85 12.32 -26.83
C ASP A 556 2.87 11.37 -25.62
N VAL A 557 2.23 10.21 -25.71
CA VAL A 557 2.32 9.16 -24.69
C VAL A 557 3.77 8.70 -24.46
N ALA A 558 4.55 8.53 -25.54
CA ALA A 558 5.97 8.14 -25.42
C ALA A 558 6.83 9.19 -24.69
N GLN A 559 6.44 10.46 -24.67
CA GLN A 559 7.14 11.54 -23.94
C GLN A 559 6.91 11.45 -22.42
N LEU A 560 5.90 10.75 -21.96
CA LEU A 560 5.58 10.58 -20.53
C LEU A 560 6.52 9.61 -19.80
N TYR A 561 7.22 8.74 -20.54
CA TYR A 561 8.03 7.65 -19.95
C TYR A 561 9.08 8.15 -18.97
N GLN A 562 9.77 9.26 -19.28
CA GLN A 562 10.77 9.83 -18.38
C GLN A 562 10.17 10.16 -17.02
N SER A 563 9.00 10.80 -17.00
CA SER A 563 8.30 11.16 -15.77
C SER A 563 7.87 9.92 -14.97
N PHE A 564 7.38 8.86 -15.64
CA PHE A 564 7.01 7.63 -14.94
C PHE A 564 8.22 6.94 -14.30
N LEU A 565 9.33 6.81 -15.04
CA LEU A 565 10.56 6.21 -14.52
C LEU A 565 11.11 6.99 -13.33
N GLU A 566 11.08 8.32 -13.36
CA GLU A 566 11.49 9.21 -12.26
C GLU A 566 10.64 9.02 -10.99
N HIS A 567 9.36 8.61 -11.15
CA HIS A 567 8.45 8.32 -10.05
C HIS A 567 8.38 6.82 -9.68
N ASN A 568 9.41 6.04 -10.01
CA ASN A 568 9.53 4.60 -9.70
C ASN A 568 8.42 3.73 -10.30
N ILE A 569 7.90 4.12 -11.48
CA ILE A 569 6.94 3.35 -12.26
C ILE A 569 7.70 2.71 -13.42
N SER A 570 7.69 1.38 -13.51
CA SER A 570 8.26 0.66 -14.64
C SER A 570 7.48 0.93 -15.91
N VAL A 571 8.14 0.94 -17.06
CA VAL A 571 7.51 1.18 -18.37
C VAL A 571 7.68 -0.02 -19.28
N ILE A 572 6.59 -0.45 -19.89
CA ILE A 572 6.55 -1.43 -20.98
C ILE A 572 5.97 -0.75 -22.20
N ALA A 573 6.65 -0.82 -23.33
CA ALA A 573 6.25 -0.15 -24.56
C ALA A 573 6.16 -1.09 -25.75
N ALA A 574 4.96 -1.26 -26.31
CA ALA A 574 4.79 -1.72 -27.68
C ALA A 574 5.06 -0.58 -28.68
N ASN A 575 4.98 0.63 -28.21
CA ASN A 575 5.26 1.87 -28.96
C ASN A 575 6.76 2.03 -29.25
N LYS A 576 7.12 2.01 -30.51
CA LYS A 576 8.53 2.06 -30.99
C LYS A 576 9.16 3.45 -30.90
N ILE A 577 8.38 4.51 -30.64
CA ILE A 577 8.83 5.89 -30.78
C ILE A 577 9.97 6.20 -29.81
N ALA A 578 9.83 5.87 -28.55
CA ALA A 578 10.83 6.16 -27.52
C ALA A 578 12.18 5.46 -27.79
N ALA A 579 12.14 4.15 -28.04
CA ALA A 579 13.34 3.34 -28.29
C ALA A 579 14.06 3.70 -29.60
N SER A 580 13.31 4.21 -30.60
CA SER A 580 13.85 4.69 -31.89
C SER A 580 14.00 6.22 -31.97
N SER A 581 13.84 6.96 -30.88
CA SER A 581 14.05 8.42 -30.81
C SER A 581 15.55 8.79 -30.96
N SER A 582 15.96 10.00 -30.64
CA SER A 582 17.39 10.32 -30.57
C SER A 582 18.12 9.39 -29.58
N TYR A 583 19.38 9.08 -29.87
CA TYR A 583 20.21 8.24 -29.00
C TYR A 583 20.28 8.77 -27.57
N ASP A 584 20.40 10.08 -27.42
CA ASP A 584 20.47 10.73 -26.10
C ASP A 584 19.18 10.53 -25.28
N ASN A 585 18.00 10.59 -25.93
CA ASN A 585 16.74 10.29 -25.25
C ASN A 585 16.61 8.81 -24.86
N TYR A 586 17.03 7.93 -25.76
CA TYR A 586 17.04 6.49 -25.49
C TYR A 586 17.92 6.14 -24.29
N ILE A 587 19.16 6.65 -24.24
CA ILE A 587 20.09 6.41 -23.11
C ILE A 587 19.54 7.01 -21.84
N ARG A 588 19.02 8.24 -21.87
CA ARG A 588 18.41 8.88 -20.69
C ARG A 588 17.33 8.04 -20.06
N LEU A 589 16.43 7.43 -20.85
CA LEU A 589 15.40 6.54 -20.34
C LEU A 589 15.98 5.28 -19.67
N LYS A 590 17.00 4.67 -20.28
CA LYS A 590 17.68 3.49 -19.72
C LYS A 590 18.42 3.83 -18.42
N ASP A 591 19.16 4.93 -18.40
CA ASP A 591 19.91 5.36 -17.22
C ASP A 591 18.98 5.74 -16.08
N THR A 592 17.86 6.43 -16.37
CA THR A 592 16.83 6.73 -15.35
C THR A 592 16.23 5.46 -14.79
N ALA A 593 15.89 4.49 -15.63
CA ALA A 593 15.35 3.22 -15.18
C ALA A 593 16.35 2.47 -14.27
N LEU A 594 17.62 2.46 -14.66
CA LEU A 594 18.69 1.83 -13.88
C LEU A 594 18.90 2.55 -12.53
N ALA A 595 19.02 3.87 -12.53
CA ALA A 595 19.22 4.69 -11.34
C ALA A 595 18.06 4.58 -10.33
N ARG A 596 16.83 4.44 -10.83
CA ARG A 596 15.61 4.27 -10.02
C ARG A 596 15.30 2.83 -9.64
N GLY A 597 16.04 1.84 -10.17
CA GLY A 597 15.79 0.43 -9.92
C GLY A 597 14.48 -0.10 -10.52
N VAL A 598 13.92 0.60 -11.52
CA VAL A 598 12.73 0.21 -12.29
C VAL A 598 13.13 -0.34 -13.65
N LYS A 599 12.17 -0.85 -14.41
CA LYS A 599 12.44 -1.47 -15.72
C LYS A 599 11.81 -0.64 -16.84
N PHE A 600 12.57 -0.51 -17.94
CA PHE A 600 12.08 -0.05 -19.23
C PHE A 600 12.20 -1.20 -20.21
N ARG A 601 11.05 -1.79 -20.63
CA ARG A 601 10.96 -2.98 -21.48
C ARG A 601 10.20 -2.66 -22.77
N TYR A 602 10.70 -3.14 -23.89
CA TYR A 602 10.14 -2.87 -25.22
C TYR A 602 10.46 -3.99 -26.24
N GLU A 603 10.40 -5.25 -25.80
CA GLU A 603 10.68 -6.44 -26.63
C GLU A 603 9.88 -6.40 -27.93
N THR A 604 8.61 -6.03 -27.85
CA THR A 604 7.69 -6.04 -28.98
C THR A 604 7.95 -4.96 -30.03
N ASN A 605 8.93 -4.09 -29.82
CA ASN A 605 9.33 -3.10 -30.80
C ASN A 605 10.02 -3.72 -32.01
N VAL A 606 10.56 -4.95 -31.88
CA VAL A 606 11.17 -5.71 -32.96
C VAL A 606 10.66 -7.15 -32.92
N GLY A 607 10.06 -7.62 -34.01
CA GLY A 607 9.64 -9.00 -34.15
C GLY A 607 8.41 -9.45 -33.37
N ALA A 608 7.52 -8.51 -33.01
CA ALA A 608 6.31 -8.77 -32.23
C ALA A 608 6.59 -9.51 -30.91
N GLY A 609 6.21 -10.76 -30.77
CA GLY A 609 6.45 -11.57 -29.58
C GLY A 609 7.75 -12.37 -29.57
N LEU A 610 8.60 -12.23 -30.61
CA LEU A 610 9.88 -12.94 -30.68
C LEU A 610 10.85 -12.40 -29.59
N PRO A 611 11.62 -13.27 -28.91
CA PRO A 611 12.57 -12.87 -27.86
C PRO A 611 13.90 -12.41 -28.49
N ILE A 612 13.92 -11.23 -29.10
CA ILE A 612 15.08 -10.72 -29.84
C ILE A 612 15.89 -9.78 -28.95
N ILE A 613 15.27 -8.73 -28.39
CA ILE A 613 15.93 -7.72 -27.58
C ILE A 613 16.45 -8.34 -26.28
N GLY A 614 15.63 -9.18 -25.64
CA GLY A 614 16.02 -9.93 -24.45
C GLY A 614 17.24 -10.80 -24.71
N THR A 615 17.25 -11.56 -25.80
CA THR A 615 18.39 -12.41 -26.20
C THR A 615 19.66 -11.59 -26.41
N ILE A 616 19.60 -10.46 -27.14
CA ILE A 616 20.75 -9.58 -27.34
C ILE A 616 21.30 -9.06 -26.01
N ASN A 617 20.40 -8.64 -25.11
CA ASN A 617 20.80 -8.16 -23.77
C ASN A 617 21.43 -9.27 -22.93
N ASP A 618 20.91 -10.50 -22.97
CA ASP A 618 21.46 -11.65 -22.22
C ASP A 618 22.85 -12.04 -22.72
N LEU A 619 23.05 -12.05 -24.03
CA LEU A 619 24.36 -12.28 -24.63
C LEU A 619 25.38 -11.22 -24.19
N ARG A 620 25.04 -9.94 -24.32
CA ARG A 620 25.91 -8.83 -23.89
C ARG A 620 26.19 -8.84 -22.38
N ASN A 621 25.17 -9.02 -21.57
CA ASN A 621 25.32 -9.06 -20.12
C ASN A 621 26.19 -10.23 -19.63
N SER A 622 26.25 -11.30 -20.43
CA SER A 622 27.17 -12.44 -20.19
C SER A 622 28.56 -12.24 -20.78
N GLY A 623 28.87 -11.06 -21.32
CA GLY A 623 30.18 -10.70 -21.86
C GLY A 623 30.42 -11.16 -23.30
N ASP A 624 29.35 -11.41 -24.07
CA ASP A 624 29.45 -11.68 -25.51
C ASP A 624 29.37 -10.36 -26.29
N GLU A 625 29.97 -10.31 -27.48
CA GLU A 625 29.95 -9.16 -28.37
C GLU A 625 29.14 -9.48 -29.62
N ILE A 626 28.16 -8.61 -29.96
CA ILE A 626 27.37 -8.73 -31.17
C ILE A 626 28.15 -8.11 -32.31
N LEU A 627 28.62 -8.95 -33.23
CA LEU A 627 29.44 -8.54 -34.37
C LEU A 627 28.59 -8.12 -35.56
N LYS A 628 27.57 -8.96 -35.89
CA LYS A 628 26.69 -8.74 -37.03
C LYS A 628 25.24 -9.14 -36.70
N ILE A 629 24.30 -8.36 -37.21
CA ILE A 629 22.87 -8.69 -37.23
C ILE A 629 22.40 -8.62 -38.66
N GLU A 630 21.80 -9.71 -39.16
CA GLU A 630 21.06 -9.71 -40.41
C GLU A 630 19.62 -10.07 -40.12
N ALA A 631 18.67 -9.34 -40.70
CA ALA A 631 17.28 -9.56 -40.35
C ALA A 631 16.30 -9.19 -41.48
N VAL A 632 15.25 -10.00 -41.62
CA VAL A 632 14.03 -9.65 -42.35
C VAL A 632 12.99 -9.22 -41.32
N LEU A 633 12.73 -7.89 -41.23
CA LEU A 633 11.93 -7.27 -40.14
C LEU A 633 10.58 -6.72 -40.58
N SER A 634 10.23 -6.84 -41.86
CA SER A 634 8.94 -6.44 -42.45
C SER A 634 8.18 -7.64 -42.96
N GLY A 635 7.06 -7.95 -42.30
CA GLY A 635 6.14 -8.97 -42.77
C GLY A 635 5.53 -8.63 -44.14
N THR A 636 5.20 -7.37 -44.40
CA THR A 636 4.70 -6.85 -45.67
C THR A 636 5.68 -7.08 -46.79
N LEU A 637 6.93 -6.67 -46.61
CA LEU A 637 7.95 -6.83 -47.66
C LEU A 637 8.29 -8.29 -47.90
N ASN A 638 8.36 -9.11 -46.84
CA ASN A 638 8.59 -10.54 -47.01
C ASN A 638 7.44 -11.22 -47.75
N PHE A 639 6.20 -10.86 -47.46
CA PHE A 639 5.04 -11.33 -48.20
C PHE A 639 5.12 -10.96 -49.68
N ILE A 640 5.38 -9.68 -50.02
CA ILE A 640 5.51 -9.21 -51.41
C ILE A 640 6.55 -10.02 -52.18
N PHE A 641 7.75 -10.19 -51.59
CA PHE A 641 8.82 -10.95 -52.28
C PHE A 641 8.61 -12.46 -52.31
N ASN A 642 7.70 -13.02 -51.54
CA ASN A 642 7.26 -14.41 -51.66
C ASN A 642 6.16 -14.58 -52.71
N GLU A 643 5.31 -13.56 -52.96
CA GLU A 643 4.23 -13.59 -53.96
C GLU A 643 4.71 -13.37 -55.39
N ILE A 644 5.81 -12.61 -55.57
CA ILE A 644 6.32 -12.34 -56.92
C ILE A 644 6.69 -13.62 -57.63
N SER A 645 6.02 -13.86 -58.79
CA SER A 645 6.22 -15.07 -59.60
C SER A 645 6.05 -14.72 -61.10
N ALA A 646 6.14 -15.71 -62.00
CA ALA A 646 5.89 -15.51 -63.43
C ALA A 646 4.48 -14.94 -63.73
N ASP A 647 3.52 -15.30 -62.90
CA ASP A 647 2.12 -14.89 -63.03
C ASP A 647 1.74 -13.71 -62.15
N VAL A 648 2.61 -13.27 -61.22
CA VAL A 648 2.34 -12.22 -60.25
C VAL A 648 3.47 -11.17 -60.28
N PRO A 649 3.29 -10.09 -61.09
CA PRO A 649 4.25 -9.02 -61.14
C PRO A 649 4.32 -8.23 -59.82
N LEU A 650 5.35 -7.38 -59.63
CA LEU A 650 5.55 -6.58 -58.41
C LEU A 650 4.32 -5.76 -58.03
N SER A 651 3.72 -5.07 -59.06
CA SER A 651 2.55 -4.21 -58.78
C SER A 651 1.34 -5.01 -58.24
N GLU A 652 1.13 -6.19 -58.73
CA GLU A 652 0.08 -7.10 -58.26
C GLU A 652 0.40 -7.70 -56.90
N ALA A 653 1.64 -8.05 -56.62
CA ALA A 653 2.07 -8.54 -55.32
C ALA A 653 1.86 -7.46 -54.22
N VAL A 654 2.15 -6.21 -54.55
CA VAL A 654 1.86 -5.06 -53.62
C VAL A 654 0.34 -4.88 -53.42
N ARG A 655 -0.47 -5.05 -54.47
CA ARG A 655 -1.94 -4.96 -54.36
C ARG A 655 -2.50 -6.08 -53.49
N ARG A 656 -2.06 -7.32 -53.67
CA ARG A 656 -2.43 -8.47 -52.84
C ARG A 656 -2.07 -8.26 -51.37
N ALA A 657 -0.88 -7.71 -51.10
CA ALA A 657 -0.47 -7.38 -49.73
C ALA A 657 -1.45 -6.41 -49.07
N LYS A 658 -1.95 -5.41 -49.82
CA LYS A 658 -2.96 -4.46 -49.32
C LYS A 658 -4.31 -5.14 -49.12
N GLU A 659 -4.81 -5.90 -50.09
CA GLU A 659 -6.11 -6.58 -50.05
C GLU A 659 -6.19 -7.61 -48.91
N GLN A 660 -5.10 -8.31 -48.64
CA GLN A 660 -5.02 -9.29 -47.56
C GLN A 660 -4.65 -8.67 -46.18
N GLY A 661 -4.51 -7.35 -46.10
CA GLY A 661 -4.26 -6.64 -44.83
C GLY A 661 -2.81 -6.78 -44.33
N TYR A 662 -1.86 -7.17 -45.18
CA TYR A 662 -0.43 -7.21 -44.81
C TYR A 662 0.25 -5.84 -44.94
N SER A 663 -0.32 -4.90 -45.66
CA SER A 663 0.22 -3.54 -45.91
C SER A 663 -0.64 -2.48 -45.25
N GLU A 664 -0.01 -1.38 -44.89
CA GLU A 664 -0.66 -0.14 -44.48
C GLU A 664 -1.63 0.37 -45.59
N PRO A 665 -2.64 1.17 -45.26
CA PRO A 665 -3.54 1.75 -46.28
C PRO A 665 -2.81 2.45 -47.41
N ASP A 666 -1.67 3.10 -47.12
CA ASP A 666 -0.73 3.63 -48.10
C ASP A 666 0.55 2.71 -48.14
N PRO A 667 0.69 1.84 -49.12
CA PRO A 667 1.82 0.89 -49.22
C PRO A 667 3.18 1.56 -49.27
N ARG A 668 3.28 2.86 -49.64
CA ARG A 668 4.51 3.61 -49.65
C ARG A 668 5.19 3.65 -48.29
N ILE A 669 4.37 3.61 -47.21
CA ILE A 669 4.88 3.58 -45.84
C ILE A 669 5.76 2.35 -45.62
N ASP A 670 5.26 1.18 -46.00
CA ASP A 670 6.01 -0.09 -45.91
C ASP A 670 7.19 -0.16 -46.87
N LEU A 671 6.96 0.23 -48.13
CA LEU A 671 7.97 0.18 -49.19
C LEU A 671 9.12 1.15 -48.94
N SER A 672 8.92 2.23 -48.19
CA SER A 672 9.97 3.17 -47.78
C SER A 672 11.01 2.60 -46.80
N GLY A 673 10.74 1.42 -46.24
CA GLY A 673 11.59 0.76 -45.26
C GLY A 673 11.71 1.49 -43.92
N LYS A 674 10.90 2.54 -43.64
CA LYS A 674 11.00 3.36 -42.42
C LYS A 674 10.83 2.55 -41.14
N ASP A 675 9.93 1.54 -41.14
CA ASP A 675 9.73 0.68 -39.95
C ASP A 675 10.92 -0.28 -39.77
N VAL A 676 11.48 -0.80 -40.88
CA VAL A 676 12.67 -1.65 -40.87
C VAL A 676 13.88 -0.88 -40.32
N ILE A 677 14.05 0.37 -40.74
CA ILE A 677 15.12 1.27 -40.25
C ILE A 677 14.97 1.52 -38.76
N ARG A 678 13.76 1.80 -38.25
CA ARG A 678 13.51 1.96 -36.83
C ARG A 678 13.90 0.73 -36.02
N LYS A 679 13.50 -0.44 -36.49
CA LYS A 679 13.83 -1.74 -35.88
C LYS A 679 15.33 -2.01 -35.88
N LEU A 680 16.01 -1.75 -37.00
CA LEU A 680 17.46 -1.90 -37.08
C LEU A 680 18.21 -0.99 -36.11
N VAL A 681 17.80 0.28 -36.00
CA VAL A 681 18.38 1.24 -35.03
C VAL A 681 18.22 0.72 -33.59
N ILE A 682 17.05 0.16 -33.25
CA ILE A 682 16.83 -0.40 -31.92
C ILE A 682 17.79 -1.59 -31.69
N LEU A 683 17.91 -2.50 -32.65
CA LEU A 683 18.79 -3.67 -32.51
C LEU A 683 20.26 -3.29 -32.39
N ALA A 684 20.71 -2.31 -33.19
CA ALA A 684 22.09 -1.84 -33.14
C ALA A 684 22.41 -1.15 -31.80
N ARG A 685 21.45 -0.39 -31.24
CA ARG A 685 21.57 0.19 -29.91
C ARG A 685 21.63 -0.86 -28.81
N GLU A 686 20.79 -1.87 -28.89
CA GLU A 686 20.83 -3.01 -27.93
C GLU A 686 22.10 -3.81 -28.06
N ALA A 687 22.70 -3.88 -29.28
CA ALA A 687 24.05 -4.43 -29.49
C ALA A 687 25.15 -3.54 -28.88
N GLY A 688 24.85 -2.34 -28.42
CA GLY A 688 25.80 -1.44 -27.71
C GLY A 688 26.37 -0.32 -28.53
N TYR A 689 25.86 -0.09 -29.73
CA TYR A 689 26.40 0.91 -30.65
C TYR A 689 25.54 2.16 -30.72
N LYS A 690 26.21 3.32 -30.81
CA LYS A 690 25.52 4.59 -31.03
C LYS A 690 25.13 4.69 -32.51
N VAL A 691 23.85 4.57 -32.80
CA VAL A 691 23.30 4.63 -34.17
C VAL A 691 22.08 5.53 -34.17
N GLU A 692 22.04 6.47 -35.13
CA GLU A 692 20.86 7.29 -35.41
C GLU A 692 20.20 6.83 -36.73
N LYS A 693 18.92 7.21 -36.94
CA LYS A 693 18.20 6.86 -38.16
C LYS A 693 18.87 7.39 -39.43
N ALA A 694 19.59 8.51 -39.31
CA ALA A 694 20.32 9.12 -40.41
C ALA A 694 21.58 8.34 -40.79
N ASP A 695 22.12 7.51 -39.90
CA ASP A 695 23.34 6.74 -40.12
C ASP A 695 23.04 5.45 -40.93
N VAL A 696 21.74 5.13 -41.14
CA VAL A 696 21.35 3.92 -41.86
C VAL A 696 21.38 4.18 -43.39
N GLU A 697 22.30 3.52 -44.08
CA GLU A 697 22.32 3.54 -45.53
C GLU A 697 21.08 2.84 -46.16
N LYS A 698 20.44 3.55 -47.08
CA LYS A 698 19.18 3.08 -47.69
C LYS A 698 19.44 2.71 -49.14
N HIS A 699 19.24 1.44 -49.44
CA HIS A 699 19.24 0.92 -50.79
C HIS A 699 17.84 0.35 -51.11
N LEU A 700 16.93 1.30 -51.37
CA LEU A 700 15.53 0.92 -51.70
C LEU A 700 15.47 0.33 -53.11
N PHE A 701 14.53 -0.58 -53.30
CA PHE A 701 14.28 -1.25 -54.57
C PHE A 701 13.27 -0.50 -55.43
N ILE A 702 12.62 0.54 -54.90
CA ILE A 702 11.73 1.44 -55.61
C ILE A 702 12.41 2.83 -55.67
N PRO A 703 12.48 3.49 -56.81
CA PRO A 703 13.04 4.84 -56.95
C PRO A 703 12.30 5.87 -56.12
N ASP A 704 13.01 6.88 -55.60
CA ASP A 704 12.47 7.89 -54.73
C ASP A 704 11.28 8.67 -55.34
N SER A 705 11.24 8.84 -56.65
CA SER A 705 10.14 9.50 -57.38
C SER A 705 8.76 8.79 -57.21
N PHE A 706 8.73 7.52 -56.81
CA PHE A 706 7.47 6.80 -56.54
C PHE A 706 6.84 7.13 -55.18
N PHE A 707 7.61 7.75 -54.30
CA PHE A 707 7.11 8.19 -52.99
C PHE A 707 6.52 9.61 -53.04
N GLU A 708 6.64 10.30 -54.15
CA GLU A 708 6.10 11.62 -54.39
C GLU A 708 4.66 11.55 -54.95
N GLY A 709 3.89 12.64 -54.83
CA GLY A 709 2.54 12.75 -55.36
C GLY A 709 1.47 12.03 -54.50
N THR A 710 0.32 11.80 -55.10
CA THR A 710 -0.83 11.11 -54.47
C THR A 710 -0.66 9.59 -54.46
N ILE A 711 -1.48 8.90 -53.66
CA ILE A 711 -1.54 7.44 -53.64
C ILE A 711 -2.03 6.90 -54.99
N ASP A 712 -2.88 7.65 -55.69
CA ASP A 712 -3.37 7.24 -57.02
C ASP A 712 -2.26 7.36 -58.08
N ASP A 713 -1.38 8.35 -57.97
CA ASP A 713 -0.19 8.48 -58.83
C ASP A 713 0.75 7.32 -58.60
N PHE A 714 0.94 6.89 -57.34
CA PHE A 714 1.74 5.73 -57.02
C PHE A 714 1.20 4.44 -57.70
N TRP A 715 -0.12 4.19 -57.60
CA TRP A 715 -0.73 3.01 -58.21
C TRP A 715 -0.67 3.01 -59.73
N LYS A 716 -0.72 4.18 -60.36
CA LYS A 716 -0.55 4.32 -61.79
C LYS A 716 0.88 4.07 -62.29
N ASN A 717 1.85 4.48 -61.47
CA ASN A 717 3.25 4.40 -61.86
C ASN A 717 3.89 3.04 -61.51
N LEU A 718 3.42 2.37 -60.44
CA LEU A 718 4.01 1.14 -59.93
C LEU A 718 4.20 0.06 -61.03
N PRO A 719 3.27 -0.19 -62.00
CA PRO A 719 3.45 -1.16 -63.06
C PRO A 719 4.65 -0.86 -63.98
N GLN A 720 5.19 0.32 -64.00
CA GLN A 720 6.37 0.64 -64.78
C GLN A 720 7.61 -0.16 -64.35
N LEU A 721 7.62 -0.64 -63.09
CA LEU A 721 8.70 -1.46 -62.52
C LEU A 721 8.55 -2.94 -62.80
N ASP A 722 7.39 -3.40 -63.27
CA ASP A 722 7.09 -4.83 -63.42
C ASP A 722 8.02 -5.52 -64.41
N ALA A 723 8.36 -4.88 -65.53
CA ALA A 723 9.22 -5.48 -66.58
C ALA A 723 10.69 -5.66 -66.08
N ASP A 724 11.24 -4.68 -65.36
CA ASP A 724 12.58 -4.77 -64.76
C ASP A 724 12.63 -5.85 -63.71
N PHE A 725 11.62 -5.88 -62.85
CA PHE A 725 11.51 -6.90 -61.81
C PHE A 725 11.35 -8.32 -62.36
N GLU A 726 10.61 -8.50 -63.46
CA GLU A 726 10.45 -9.82 -64.09
C GLU A 726 11.74 -10.27 -64.74
N GLU A 727 12.50 -9.40 -65.39
CA GLU A 727 13.82 -9.75 -65.96
C GLU A 727 14.78 -10.21 -64.86
N ARG A 728 14.86 -9.45 -63.76
CA ARG A 728 15.70 -9.78 -62.62
C ARG A 728 15.22 -11.06 -61.92
N ARG A 729 13.91 -11.29 -61.80
CA ARG A 729 13.32 -12.52 -61.25
C ARG A 729 13.76 -13.76 -62.02
N LYS A 730 13.67 -13.73 -63.35
CA LYS A 730 14.09 -14.87 -64.24
C LYS A 730 15.55 -15.22 -64.02
N LYS A 731 16.40 -14.22 -63.88
CA LYS A 731 17.82 -14.43 -63.62
C LYS A 731 18.04 -15.06 -62.26
N LEU A 732 17.37 -14.58 -61.24
CA LEU A 732 17.47 -15.14 -59.89
C LEU A 732 16.99 -16.59 -59.79
N GLU A 733 15.85 -16.88 -60.43
CA GLU A 733 15.30 -18.24 -60.48
C GLU A 733 16.25 -19.22 -61.17
N ALA A 734 16.90 -18.80 -62.28
CA ALA A 734 17.90 -19.59 -63.00
C ALA A 734 19.14 -19.87 -62.12
N GLU A 735 19.47 -18.99 -61.18
CA GLU A 735 20.56 -19.11 -60.18
C GLU A 735 20.11 -19.80 -58.87
N GLY A 736 18.84 -20.15 -58.70
CA GLY A 736 18.29 -20.73 -57.49
C GLY A 736 18.30 -19.79 -56.32
N LYS A 737 18.22 -18.48 -56.57
CA LYS A 737 18.22 -17.41 -55.56
C LYS A 737 16.82 -16.84 -55.34
N ARG A 738 16.63 -16.13 -54.20
CA ARG A 738 15.41 -15.40 -53.87
C ARG A 738 15.73 -13.99 -53.36
N TRP A 739 14.78 -13.08 -53.51
CA TRP A 739 14.87 -11.75 -52.92
C TRP A 739 14.47 -11.76 -51.45
N ARG A 740 15.21 -11.00 -50.61
CA ARG A 740 14.84 -10.65 -49.27
C ARG A 740 15.22 -9.19 -49.03
N PHE A 741 14.32 -8.42 -48.42
CA PHE A 741 14.65 -7.09 -47.93
C PHE A 741 15.28 -7.20 -46.53
N VAL A 742 16.59 -7.03 -46.50
CA VAL A 742 17.42 -7.35 -45.33
C VAL A 742 17.91 -6.06 -44.67
N ALA A 743 17.69 -5.98 -43.40
CA ALA A 743 18.36 -5.03 -42.49
C ALA A 743 19.68 -5.65 -42.01
N THR A 744 20.78 -4.92 -42.14
CA THR A 744 22.11 -5.39 -41.76
C THR A 744 22.75 -4.38 -40.82
N PHE A 745 23.21 -4.87 -39.67
CA PHE A 745 24.19 -4.24 -38.82
C PHE A 745 25.47 -5.08 -38.87
N ASP A 746 26.60 -4.46 -39.13
CA ASP A 746 27.90 -5.15 -39.27
C ASP A 746 29.03 -4.22 -38.74
N HIS A 747 29.60 -4.55 -37.56
CA HIS A 747 30.67 -3.80 -36.91
C HIS A 747 30.39 -2.27 -36.86
N GLY A 748 29.21 -1.87 -36.46
CA GLY A 748 28.81 -0.47 -36.36
C GLY A 748 28.22 0.15 -37.62
N LYS A 749 28.29 -0.50 -38.76
CA LYS A 749 27.68 -0.04 -40.02
C LYS A 749 26.28 -0.61 -40.17
N THR A 750 25.35 0.22 -40.61
CA THR A 750 23.94 -0.16 -40.76
C THR A 750 23.45 0.14 -42.18
N ASN A 751 22.78 -0.81 -42.80
CA ASN A 751 22.11 -0.62 -44.07
C ASN A 751 20.81 -1.44 -44.19
N VAL A 752 19.95 -1.01 -45.08
CA VAL A 752 18.76 -1.75 -45.50
C VAL A 752 18.80 -1.89 -47.02
N ALA A 753 18.67 -3.09 -47.52
CA ALA A 753 18.78 -3.35 -48.94
C ALA A 753 17.97 -4.60 -49.39
N LEU A 754 17.53 -4.61 -50.62
CA LEU A 754 17.03 -5.82 -51.28
C LEU A 754 18.24 -6.69 -51.66
N LYS A 755 18.38 -7.85 -51.01
CA LYS A 755 19.46 -8.82 -51.22
C LYS A 755 18.98 -10.04 -51.94
N GLU A 756 19.89 -10.61 -52.74
CA GLU A 756 19.74 -11.91 -53.39
C GLU A 756 20.33 -12.98 -52.50
N VAL A 757 19.52 -13.90 -52.03
CA VAL A 757 19.94 -14.97 -51.13
C VAL A 757 19.91 -16.31 -51.81
N ASP A 758 20.98 -17.09 -51.74
CA ASP A 758 21.08 -18.44 -52.30
C ASP A 758 20.46 -19.50 -51.37
N ILE A 759 20.36 -20.74 -51.83
CA ILE A 759 19.71 -21.85 -51.12
C ILE A 759 20.37 -22.18 -49.76
N ARG A 760 21.63 -21.79 -49.54
CA ARG A 760 22.37 -22.04 -48.30
C ARG A 760 22.11 -20.95 -47.28
N HIS A 761 21.61 -19.78 -47.71
CA HIS A 761 21.33 -18.68 -46.83
C HIS A 761 20.12 -18.99 -45.94
N PRO A 762 20.20 -18.75 -44.63
CA PRO A 762 19.09 -19.04 -43.67
C PRO A 762 17.75 -18.42 -44.04
N PHE A 763 17.77 -17.28 -44.79
CA PHE A 763 16.56 -16.55 -45.16
C PHE A 763 15.91 -17.05 -46.47
N HIS A 764 16.54 -17.95 -47.17
CA HIS A 764 16.04 -18.43 -48.50
C HIS A 764 14.63 -18.99 -48.37
N ASN A 765 14.38 -19.84 -47.37
CA ASN A 765 13.10 -20.54 -47.18
C ASN A 765 12.16 -19.82 -46.23
N LEU A 766 12.34 -18.51 -46.00
CA LEU A 766 11.44 -17.72 -45.14
C LEU A 766 10.09 -17.52 -45.85
N GLU A 767 9.05 -18.16 -45.35
CA GLU A 767 7.71 -18.17 -45.91
C GLU A 767 6.81 -17.06 -45.37
N GLY A 768 5.77 -16.69 -46.14
CA GLY A 768 4.68 -15.80 -45.78
C GLY A 768 5.17 -14.44 -45.31
N SER A 769 4.64 -13.97 -44.19
CA SER A 769 4.98 -12.69 -43.56
C SER A 769 5.91 -12.83 -42.34
N ASN A 770 6.59 -13.97 -42.20
CA ASN A 770 7.47 -14.24 -41.07
C ASN A 770 8.67 -13.28 -41.01
N ASN A 771 9.12 -13.00 -39.82
CA ASN A 771 10.39 -12.32 -39.55
C ASN A 771 11.47 -13.33 -39.16
N VAL A 772 12.72 -12.96 -39.46
CA VAL A 772 13.90 -13.73 -39.03
C VAL A 772 15.01 -12.76 -38.62
N VAL A 773 15.73 -13.08 -37.57
CA VAL A 773 16.93 -12.37 -37.13
C VAL A 773 18.05 -13.36 -36.95
N SER A 774 19.18 -13.12 -37.61
CA SER A 774 20.44 -13.85 -37.46
C SER A 774 21.42 -12.99 -36.64
N LEU A 775 21.90 -13.53 -35.53
CA LEU A 775 22.86 -12.89 -34.64
C LEU A 775 24.21 -13.63 -34.76
N THR A 776 25.22 -12.93 -35.28
CA THR A 776 26.62 -13.38 -35.25
C THR A 776 27.31 -12.68 -34.09
N THR A 777 27.86 -13.46 -33.17
CA THR A 777 28.55 -12.92 -31.99
C THR A 777 29.97 -13.49 -31.91
N GLU A 778 30.78 -13.06 -30.95
CA GLU A 778 32.08 -13.66 -30.69
C GLU A 778 31.97 -15.18 -30.44
N ARG A 779 30.93 -15.59 -29.67
CA ARG A 779 30.70 -17.01 -29.32
C ARG A 779 30.01 -17.82 -30.44
N TYR A 780 29.12 -17.17 -31.22
CA TYR A 780 28.34 -17.79 -32.28
C TYR A 780 28.78 -17.26 -33.64
N ARG A 781 30.07 -17.44 -33.95
CA ARG A 781 30.70 -16.90 -35.16
C ARG A 781 30.50 -17.80 -36.37
N GLU A 782 30.75 -19.10 -36.24
CA GLU A 782 30.60 -20.09 -37.31
C GLU A 782 29.13 -20.48 -37.53
N TYR A 783 28.37 -20.56 -36.45
CA TYR A 783 26.96 -20.91 -36.45
C TYR A 783 26.16 -19.80 -35.83
N PRO A 784 25.73 -18.79 -36.56
CA PRO A 784 24.94 -17.69 -36.07
C PRO A 784 23.62 -18.16 -35.42
N MET A 785 23.20 -17.50 -34.35
CA MET A 785 21.91 -17.79 -33.71
C MET A 785 20.79 -17.25 -34.60
N LEU A 786 19.76 -18.08 -34.84
CA LEU A 786 18.57 -17.70 -35.62
C LEU A 786 17.33 -17.64 -34.74
N ILE A 787 16.58 -16.54 -34.83
CA ILE A 787 15.28 -16.36 -34.21
C ILE A 787 14.28 -16.09 -35.34
N GLN A 788 13.31 -16.98 -35.53
CA GLN A 788 12.33 -16.90 -36.61
C GLN A 788 10.90 -17.14 -36.10
N GLY A 789 9.93 -16.42 -36.68
CA GLY A 789 8.51 -16.63 -36.39
C GLY A 789 7.65 -15.46 -36.88
N TYR A 790 6.41 -15.38 -36.36
CA TYR A 790 5.50 -14.30 -36.73
C TYR A 790 6.05 -12.94 -36.22
N GLY A 791 6.28 -12.02 -37.15
CA GLY A 791 6.80 -10.68 -36.89
C GLY A 791 5.72 -9.62 -36.70
N ALA A 792 4.44 -10.00 -36.77
CA ALA A 792 3.28 -9.14 -36.62
C ALA A 792 2.08 -9.97 -36.13
N GLY A 793 1.04 -9.28 -35.71
CA GLY A 793 -0.21 -9.88 -35.22
C GLY A 793 -0.58 -9.38 -33.81
N ALA A 794 -1.85 -9.05 -33.62
CA ALA A 794 -2.33 -8.46 -32.36
C ALA A 794 -2.08 -9.38 -31.17
N SER A 795 -2.47 -10.64 -31.29
CA SER A 795 -2.35 -11.63 -30.20
C SER A 795 -0.88 -11.93 -29.85
N VAL A 796 -0.01 -12.07 -30.88
CA VAL A 796 1.42 -12.32 -30.68
C VAL A 796 2.12 -11.12 -30.06
N THR A 797 1.77 -9.89 -30.50
CA THR A 797 2.33 -8.66 -29.91
C THR A 797 1.85 -8.49 -28.47
N ALA A 798 0.56 -8.74 -28.19
CA ALA A 798 0.02 -8.72 -26.83
C ALA A 798 0.72 -9.75 -25.93
N ALA A 799 0.99 -10.95 -26.42
CA ALA A 799 1.74 -11.96 -25.68
C ALA A 799 3.19 -11.53 -25.38
N GLY A 800 3.84 -10.81 -26.29
CA GLY A 800 5.16 -10.23 -26.04
C GLY A 800 5.14 -9.12 -24.97
N VAL A 801 4.12 -8.27 -24.97
CA VAL A 801 3.89 -7.29 -23.89
C VAL A 801 3.63 -8.01 -22.58
N PHE A 802 2.82 -9.06 -22.58
CA PHE A 802 2.55 -9.88 -21.41
C PHE A 802 3.85 -10.53 -20.87
N ALA A 803 4.71 -11.06 -21.75
CA ALA A 803 6.02 -11.59 -21.34
C ALA A 803 6.91 -10.52 -20.67
N ASN A 804 6.88 -9.27 -21.15
CA ASN A 804 7.54 -8.15 -20.49
C ASN A 804 6.98 -7.88 -19.08
N ILE A 805 5.65 -7.98 -18.89
CA ILE A 805 5.01 -7.86 -17.56
C ILE A 805 5.55 -8.97 -16.64
N MET A 806 5.61 -10.20 -17.13
CA MET A 806 6.13 -11.34 -16.38
C MET A 806 7.60 -11.17 -16.01
N SER A 807 8.42 -10.61 -16.92
CA SER A 807 9.84 -10.33 -16.63
C SER A 807 10.03 -9.29 -15.53
N ILE A 808 9.12 -8.31 -15.39
CA ILE A 808 9.11 -7.35 -14.27
C ILE A 808 8.72 -8.05 -12.97
N ALA A 809 7.81 -9.01 -13.03
CA ALA A 809 7.46 -9.85 -11.90
C ALA A 809 8.62 -10.75 -11.41
N ASN A 810 9.72 -10.86 -12.15
CA ASN A 810 10.82 -11.81 -11.88
C ASN A 810 10.32 -13.26 -11.79
N ILE A 811 9.51 -13.67 -12.75
CA ILE A 811 8.96 -15.04 -12.86
C ILE A 811 9.36 -15.63 -14.20
#